data_a56337fc319549e3e5e95ccc592aca73
#
_entry.id   a56337fc319549e3e5e95ccc592aca73
#
_cell.length_a   1.000
_cell.length_b   1.000
_cell.length_c   1.000
_cell.angle_alpha   90.00
_cell.angle_beta   90.00
_cell.angle_gamma   90.00
#
_symmetry.space_group_name_H-M   'P 1'
#
loop_
_entity.id
_entity.type
_entity.pdbx_description
1 polymer ?
#
loop_
_entity_poly.entity_id
_entity_poly.type
_entity_poly.pdbx_seq_one_letter_code
_entity_poly.pdbx_strand_id
1 'polypeptide(L)'
;MGARGKEATRRDPLWFKDAVIYEVHVRAFFDANDDGVGDFAGLTRKLEYIQDLGVNTIWLLPFYPSPGRDDGYDIADYHNIHQAYGTRAQFRAFVRTAHQRNLRVITELVLNHTSDAHPWFQAARRAPAGSAKRDYYVWSDTPQRYAGTRIIFRDTETSNWAWDPEAKAYYWHRFFSHQPDLNFDNPHVLRAVLRTMDFWLRLGVDGFRLDAVPYLVEREGTINENLRETHEVIRVIRRHISKRYPDRMLLAEANQWPEDVRDYFGDGRDECQMAYHFPLMPRMYMAIAQEDRHPIVEIMEQTPDIPDTCQWAIFLRNHDELTLEMVTSRERDYMYQAYAADARARLNLGIRRRLAPLLDNDPERIKLMNSLLLSMPGAPIIYYGDEIGMGDNVFLGDRNGLRTPMQWSPDRNAGFSRADPQQLYLPPIMDPIYGYEAVNVEAHSRDRSSLLNWMKRMLQVRRSTQAFGRGTLRFIRPGNRRVLVYLREYGADVILCVANLARSAQPVELDLADHKGAVPIELLGRSAFPPIGELPYLLTLPGYAFYWFRLSREAEAPPWHDERGAREDLPVLVLIEGWSSFFPERVAPWRTNLASALRAQLQGRVLPGYLATQRWAAPVGLATGTAPGARGAGAAGAVLDDWCLPQPDLERWLLASFEVQSGAQAGRYFVPLTIALEDADEARYRRLLPAALARVRQHAATGVLADATADEDFCRMVIDAIGAGRELTSQHGRVRCTPTSAFGELRAAHPGELSLGPVGPQGTNSSTVRIGDAFFLKLFRRLAADSPAVDLARYLTEVAHFPNTPPLAGIIEYQRGTAAPYTLAMLQGFVHNQGDGWDYTVNHLVRFLEERVTQPAAPADAHGLYLSLMGRLATRTAQLHGVLAAATEPNLVPEPLTPSDVEAWRRLTRTALTAALKMLAERMAQLAPRAAASAANLLARRTTLLRSVGAGSSAAPRGLKIRCHGDFHLRQVLLRRNDFVITDVGAAGQS
;
A
#
# COMPACT_ATOMS: atom_id res chain seq x y z
N MET A 1 24.20 32.97 -6.79
CA MET A 1 23.30 33.67 -5.86
C MET A 1 22.12 34.20 -6.66
N GLY A 2 20.99 33.53 -6.58
CA GLY A 2 19.75 33.91 -7.24
C GLY A 2 18.62 33.49 -6.35
N ALA A 3 17.87 34.46 -5.85
CA ALA A 3 16.75 34.30 -4.94
C ALA A 3 15.65 33.44 -5.59
N ARG A 4 15.49 32.19 -5.12
CA ARG A 4 14.26 31.43 -5.36
C ARG A 4 13.17 32.05 -4.47
N GLY A 5 12.24 32.71 -5.14
CA GLY A 5 11.04 33.26 -4.52
C GLY A 5 10.30 32.17 -3.75
N LYS A 6 9.88 32.52 -2.53
CA LYS A 6 8.90 31.76 -1.76
C LYS A 6 7.62 31.70 -2.60
N GLU A 7 7.37 30.58 -3.26
CA GLU A 7 6.02 30.23 -3.68
C GLU A 7 5.19 30.12 -2.40
N ALA A 8 4.36 31.12 -2.17
CA ALA A 8 3.30 31.04 -1.19
C ALA A 8 2.43 29.86 -1.64
N THR A 9 2.53 28.73 -0.94
CA THR A 9 1.63 27.60 -1.08
C THR A 9 0.20 28.15 -1.07
N ARG A 10 -0.48 28.04 -2.19
CA ARG A 10 -1.90 28.40 -2.32
C ARG A 10 -2.63 27.67 -1.20
N ARG A 11 -3.16 28.40 -0.20
CA ARG A 11 -3.87 27.82 0.93
C ARG A 11 -5.10 27.11 0.37
N ASP A 12 -5.17 25.80 0.54
CA ASP A 12 -6.35 25.02 0.17
C ASP A 12 -7.50 25.40 1.12
N PRO A 13 -8.58 26.01 0.66
CA PRO A 13 -9.70 26.39 1.50
C PRO A 13 -10.49 25.18 2.02
N LEU A 14 -10.29 23.99 1.43
CA LEU A 14 -10.92 22.72 1.81
C LEU A 14 -9.98 21.78 2.60
N TRP A 15 -8.95 22.35 3.23
CA TRP A 15 -7.96 21.60 4.00
C TRP A 15 -8.57 20.66 5.04
N PHE A 16 -9.71 21.02 5.62
CA PHE A 16 -10.40 20.25 6.65
C PHE A 16 -10.98 18.92 6.11
N LYS A 17 -11.18 18.79 4.79
CA LYS A 17 -11.60 17.52 4.19
C LYS A 17 -10.53 16.42 4.32
N ASP A 18 -9.26 16.81 4.31
CA ASP A 18 -8.12 15.91 4.47
C ASP A 18 -7.52 15.98 5.88
N ALA A 19 -8.22 16.63 6.82
CA ALA A 19 -7.75 16.74 8.19
C ALA A 19 -7.77 15.37 8.88
N VAL A 20 -6.72 15.13 9.67
CA VAL A 20 -6.68 14.15 10.74
C VAL A 20 -6.48 14.93 12.01
N ILE A 21 -7.49 14.94 12.85
CA ILE A 21 -7.59 15.80 14.01
C ILE A 21 -7.12 15.03 15.25
N TYR A 22 -6.23 15.64 16.04
CA TYR A 22 -5.80 15.11 17.32
C TYR A 22 -6.41 15.95 18.45
N GLU A 23 -7.32 15.34 19.19
CA GLU A 23 -8.03 15.94 20.29
C GLU A 23 -7.19 15.87 21.57
N VAL A 24 -6.89 17.02 22.15
CA VAL A 24 -6.00 17.10 23.32
C VAL A 24 -6.52 18.05 24.38
N HIS A 25 -6.42 17.59 25.64
CA HIS A 25 -6.66 18.43 26.81
C HIS A 25 -5.33 19.01 27.31
N VAL A 26 -5.19 20.35 27.34
CA VAL A 26 -3.94 21.00 27.77
C VAL A 26 -3.47 20.51 29.12
N ARG A 27 -4.37 20.44 30.13
CA ARG A 27 -4.05 20.02 31.50
C ARG A 27 -3.60 18.57 31.62
N ALA A 28 -3.95 17.72 30.61
CA ALA A 28 -3.71 16.28 30.65
C ALA A 28 -2.46 15.86 29.85
N PHE A 29 -1.87 16.75 29.06
CA PHE A 29 -0.91 16.33 28.07
C PHE A 29 0.53 16.34 28.56
N PHE A 30 1.04 17.46 29.06
CA PHE A 30 2.38 17.53 29.63
C PHE A 30 2.55 18.78 30.52
N ASP A 31 3.04 18.59 31.74
CA ASP A 31 3.36 19.63 32.70
C ASP A 31 4.83 20.06 32.56
N ALA A 32 5.06 21.33 32.24
CA ALA A 32 6.40 21.87 32.03
C ALA A 32 6.94 22.68 33.22
N ASN A 33 6.07 23.06 34.15
CA ASN A 33 6.40 23.89 35.30
C ASN A 33 6.36 23.14 36.64
N ASP A 34 6.03 21.82 36.58
CA ASP A 34 6.03 20.89 37.70
C ASP A 34 5.00 21.26 38.81
N ASP A 35 3.84 21.82 38.42
CA ASP A 35 2.73 22.14 39.34
C ASP A 35 1.63 21.06 39.42
N GLY A 36 1.74 20.00 38.62
CA GLY A 36 0.81 18.88 38.57
C GLY A 36 -0.30 19.04 37.51
N VAL A 37 -0.27 20.11 36.72
CA VAL A 37 -1.24 20.44 35.68
C VAL A 37 -0.50 20.70 34.36
N GLY A 38 -0.95 20.09 33.30
CA GLY A 38 -0.36 20.35 31.98
C GLY A 38 -0.59 21.78 31.50
N ASP A 39 0.34 22.30 30.71
CA ASP A 39 0.36 23.70 30.30
C ASP A 39 0.76 23.88 28.81
N PHE A 40 0.62 25.09 28.25
CA PHE A 40 0.99 25.42 26.88
C PHE A 40 2.48 25.31 26.59
N ALA A 41 3.35 25.52 27.59
CA ALA A 41 4.77 25.31 27.43
C ALA A 41 5.09 23.82 27.27
N GLY A 42 4.43 22.96 28.04
CA GLY A 42 4.49 21.52 27.96
C GLY A 42 3.93 20.98 26.64
N LEU A 43 2.76 21.42 26.25
CA LEU A 43 2.17 21.06 24.97
C LEU A 43 3.07 21.48 23.79
N THR A 44 3.71 22.66 23.87
CA THR A 44 4.66 23.13 22.86
C THR A 44 5.88 22.21 22.76
N ARG A 45 6.42 21.72 23.87
CA ARG A 45 7.52 20.73 23.88
C ARG A 45 7.14 19.42 23.23
N LYS A 46 5.87 19.05 23.25
CA LYS A 46 5.36 17.79 22.69
C LYS A 46 4.82 17.89 21.25
N LEU A 47 4.92 19.05 20.60
CA LEU A 47 4.49 19.23 19.22
C LEU A 47 5.22 18.35 18.21
N GLU A 48 6.46 17.99 18.51
CA GLU A 48 7.24 17.05 17.69
C GLU A 48 6.61 15.64 17.67
N TYR A 49 6.20 15.15 18.84
CA TYR A 49 5.47 13.89 18.96
C TYR A 49 4.16 13.90 18.16
N ILE A 50 3.38 14.99 18.28
CA ILE A 50 2.11 15.14 17.55
C ILE A 50 2.35 15.16 16.03
N GLN A 51 3.39 15.86 15.57
CA GLN A 51 3.78 15.89 14.16
C GLN A 51 4.24 14.50 13.67
N ASP A 52 5.05 13.80 14.46
CA ASP A 52 5.60 12.46 14.15
C ASP A 52 4.51 11.38 14.14
N LEU A 53 3.47 11.53 14.94
CA LEU A 53 2.27 10.68 14.87
C LEU A 53 1.64 10.71 13.48
N GLY A 54 1.73 11.84 12.76
CA GLY A 54 1.23 11.96 11.40
C GLY A 54 -0.10 12.70 11.26
N VAL A 55 -0.64 13.25 12.33
CA VAL A 55 -1.82 14.15 12.29
C VAL A 55 -1.45 15.52 11.71
N ASN A 56 -2.42 16.29 11.25
CA ASN A 56 -2.19 17.62 10.69
C ASN A 56 -3.02 18.74 11.34
N THR A 57 -3.87 18.39 12.29
CA THR A 57 -4.73 19.35 13.00
C THR A 57 -4.81 18.99 14.47
N ILE A 58 -4.68 19.97 15.34
CA ILE A 58 -4.83 19.83 16.80
C ILE A 58 -6.16 20.49 17.19
N TRP A 59 -6.98 19.76 17.92
CA TRP A 59 -8.17 20.30 18.58
C TRP A 59 -7.90 20.43 20.07
N LEU A 60 -7.92 21.66 20.58
CA LEU A 60 -7.75 22.00 21.97
C LEU A 60 -9.11 22.05 22.67
N LEU A 61 -9.28 21.21 23.70
CA LEU A 61 -10.40 21.30 24.64
C LEU A 61 -10.35 22.63 25.40
N PRO A 62 -11.44 23.06 26.07
CA PRO A 62 -11.50 24.37 26.69
C PRO A 62 -10.31 24.67 27.61
N PHE A 63 -9.68 25.80 27.40
CA PHE A 63 -8.52 26.25 28.18
C PHE A 63 -8.71 27.66 28.78
N TYR A 64 -9.91 28.16 28.75
CA TYR A 64 -10.30 29.46 29.27
C TYR A 64 -10.37 29.45 30.80
N PRO A 65 -10.29 30.61 31.48
CA PRO A 65 -10.62 30.71 32.91
C PRO A 65 -12.01 30.14 33.17
N SER A 66 -12.06 29.21 34.09
CA SER A 66 -13.26 28.47 34.50
C SER A 66 -13.14 28.07 35.96
N PRO A 67 -14.25 27.99 36.72
CA PRO A 67 -14.27 27.32 37.99
C PRO A 67 -13.96 25.82 37.95
N GLY A 68 -14.00 25.21 36.76
CA GLY A 68 -13.64 23.80 36.53
C GLY A 68 -14.70 22.79 37.03
N ARG A 69 -15.94 23.20 37.14
CA ARG A 69 -17.06 22.33 37.54
C ARG A 69 -17.53 21.41 36.41
N ASP A 70 -17.26 21.78 35.20
CA ASP A 70 -17.49 20.97 33.99
C ASP A 70 -16.27 21.03 33.06
N ASP A 71 -15.10 20.71 33.57
CA ASP A 71 -13.85 20.52 32.86
C ASP A 71 -13.47 21.66 31.89
N GLY A 72 -13.89 22.89 32.19
CA GLY A 72 -13.62 24.07 31.38
C GLY A 72 -14.75 24.51 30.48
N TYR A 73 -15.81 23.70 30.30
CA TYR A 73 -17.01 24.09 29.55
C TYR A 73 -17.85 25.13 30.29
N ASP A 74 -17.64 25.35 31.59
CA ASP A 74 -18.20 26.42 32.38
C ASP A 74 -17.28 27.67 32.33
N ILE A 75 -17.24 28.38 31.20
CA ILE A 75 -16.31 29.46 30.89
C ILE A 75 -16.67 30.73 31.71
N ALA A 76 -15.68 31.30 32.42
CA ALA A 76 -15.81 32.56 33.15
C ALA A 76 -15.16 33.76 32.46
N ASP A 77 -14.26 33.56 31.50
CA ASP A 77 -13.66 34.64 30.70
C ASP A 77 -13.20 34.10 29.34
N TYR A 78 -13.82 34.55 28.27
CA TYR A 78 -13.51 34.12 26.91
C TYR A 78 -12.21 34.69 26.32
N HIS A 79 -11.56 35.66 26.94
CA HIS A 79 -10.42 36.37 26.37
C HIS A 79 -9.10 36.09 27.05
N ASN A 80 -9.06 35.23 28.05
CA ASN A 80 -7.87 34.84 28.78
C ASN A 80 -7.62 33.34 28.73
N ILE A 81 -6.45 32.96 29.21
CA ILE A 81 -6.04 31.56 29.42
C ILE A 81 -6.19 31.26 30.91
N HIS A 82 -6.64 30.06 31.26
CA HIS A 82 -6.65 29.59 32.64
C HIS A 82 -5.24 29.66 33.21
N GLN A 83 -5.09 30.23 34.42
CA GLN A 83 -3.78 30.54 35.01
C GLN A 83 -2.86 29.32 35.14
N ALA A 84 -3.39 28.12 35.37
CA ALA A 84 -2.62 26.87 35.40
C ALA A 84 -2.10 26.44 34.05
N TYR A 85 -2.74 26.86 32.96
CA TYR A 85 -2.33 26.48 31.61
C TYR A 85 -1.35 27.47 30.97
N GLY A 86 -1.10 28.61 31.67
CA GLY A 86 -0.11 29.60 31.27
C GLY A 86 -0.69 30.92 30.80
N THR A 87 -0.05 31.55 29.82
CA THR A 87 -0.33 32.91 29.41
C THR A 87 -0.71 33.00 27.92
N ARG A 88 -1.36 34.11 27.52
CA ARG A 88 -1.62 34.40 26.09
C ARG A 88 -0.34 34.46 25.23
N ALA A 89 0.80 34.81 25.83
CA ALA A 89 2.09 34.81 25.12
C ALA A 89 2.53 33.37 24.81
N GLN A 90 2.38 32.45 25.77
CA GLN A 90 2.68 31.03 25.58
C GLN A 90 1.73 30.39 24.56
N PHE A 91 0.43 30.67 24.64
CA PHE A 91 -0.53 30.24 23.61
C PHE A 91 -0.14 30.72 22.18
N ARG A 92 0.22 32.02 22.05
CA ARG A 92 0.67 32.55 20.76
C ARG A 92 1.95 31.86 20.26
N ALA A 93 2.87 31.55 21.17
CA ALA A 93 4.07 30.80 20.85
C ALA A 93 3.74 29.37 20.41
N PHE A 94 2.83 28.70 21.10
CA PHE A 94 2.33 27.38 20.73
C PHE A 94 1.73 27.38 19.31
N VAL A 95 0.76 28.25 19.01
CA VAL A 95 0.12 28.33 17.69
C VAL A 95 1.14 28.61 16.59
N ARG A 96 2.07 29.54 16.81
CA ARG A 96 3.15 29.81 15.84
C ARG A 96 4.04 28.59 15.61
N THR A 97 4.42 27.87 16.66
CA THR A 97 5.26 26.67 16.55
C THR A 97 4.52 25.52 15.89
N ALA A 98 3.21 25.35 16.15
CA ALA A 98 2.36 24.40 15.46
C ALA A 98 2.30 24.69 13.94
N HIS A 99 2.07 25.94 13.56
CA HIS A 99 2.07 26.36 12.15
C HIS A 99 3.42 26.15 11.45
N GLN A 100 4.54 26.40 12.14
CA GLN A 100 5.88 26.11 11.60
C GLN A 100 6.09 24.60 11.31
N ARG A 101 5.35 23.74 12.02
CA ARG A 101 5.34 22.28 11.83
C ARG A 101 4.22 21.81 10.91
N ASN A 102 3.53 22.71 10.20
CA ASN A 102 2.37 22.43 9.34
C ASN A 102 1.19 21.78 10.10
N LEU A 103 1.05 22.07 11.38
CA LEU A 103 -0.08 21.68 12.20
C LEU A 103 -1.07 22.85 12.32
N ARG A 104 -2.33 22.63 12.03
CA ARG A 104 -3.41 23.58 12.28
C ARG A 104 -3.92 23.45 13.71
N VAL A 105 -4.51 24.54 14.22
CA VAL A 105 -5.03 24.57 15.58
C VAL A 105 -6.48 25.03 15.54
N ILE A 106 -7.40 24.19 16.03
CA ILE A 106 -8.79 24.52 16.28
C ILE A 106 -9.04 24.53 17.78
N THR A 107 -9.97 25.37 18.23
CA THR A 107 -10.29 25.52 19.64
C THR A 107 -11.79 25.43 19.86
N GLU A 108 -12.18 25.15 21.10
CA GLU A 108 -13.57 25.21 21.52
C GLU A 108 -14.12 26.63 21.47
N LEU A 109 -15.39 26.73 21.16
CA LEU A 109 -16.19 27.90 21.43
C LEU A 109 -17.52 27.47 22.05
N VAL A 110 -17.60 27.51 23.36
CA VAL A 110 -18.84 27.27 24.09
C VAL A 110 -19.68 28.52 23.94
N LEU A 111 -20.69 28.48 23.10
CA LEU A 111 -21.51 29.64 22.77
C LEU A 111 -22.95 29.51 23.24
N ASN A 112 -23.38 28.34 23.69
CA ASN A 112 -24.70 28.12 24.25
C ASN A 112 -24.85 28.75 25.65
N HIS A 113 -23.85 28.62 26.50
CA HIS A 113 -23.92 29.04 27.91
C HIS A 113 -22.58 29.58 28.41
N THR A 114 -22.58 30.13 29.63
CA THR A 114 -21.37 30.51 30.36
C THR A 114 -21.39 29.88 31.75
N SER A 115 -20.28 29.96 32.47
CA SER A 115 -20.31 29.78 33.94
C SER A 115 -21.22 30.83 34.59
N ASP A 116 -21.88 30.44 35.68
CA ASP A 116 -22.52 31.39 36.58
C ASP A 116 -21.52 32.40 37.22
N ALA A 117 -20.23 32.08 37.25
CA ALA A 117 -19.15 32.99 37.66
C ALA A 117 -18.78 34.02 36.58
N HIS A 118 -19.28 33.91 35.34
CA HIS A 118 -18.95 34.81 34.26
C HIS A 118 -19.42 36.26 34.54
N PRO A 119 -18.63 37.31 34.30
CA PRO A 119 -19.01 38.72 34.54
C PRO A 119 -20.34 39.12 33.88
N TRP A 120 -20.69 38.51 32.74
CA TRP A 120 -21.97 38.76 32.09
C TRP A 120 -23.14 38.27 32.92
N PHE A 121 -23.06 37.05 33.49
CA PHE A 121 -24.11 36.51 34.36
C PHE A 121 -24.18 37.27 35.69
N GLN A 122 -23.03 37.57 36.27
CA GLN A 122 -22.98 38.39 37.49
C GLN A 122 -23.53 39.80 37.29
N ALA A 123 -23.41 40.38 36.13
CA ALA A 123 -24.02 41.64 35.79
C ALA A 123 -25.53 41.51 35.47
N ALA A 124 -25.92 40.43 34.81
CA ALA A 124 -27.31 40.16 34.44
C ALA A 124 -28.19 39.92 35.65
N ARG A 125 -27.75 39.11 36.61
CA ARG A 125 -28.52 38.80 37.85
C ARG A 125 -28.82 40.05 38.69
N ARG A 126 -27.97 41.08 38.59
CA ARG A 126 -28.12 42.36 39.31
C ARG A 126 -28.84 43.44 38.51
N ALA A 127 -29.05 43.22 37.25
CA ALA A 127 -29.65 44.23 36.35
C ALA A 127 -31.17 44.20 36.43
N PRO A 128 -31.87 45.34 36.22
CA PRO A 128 -33.33 45.39 36.15
C PRO A 128 -33.88 44.46 35.06
N ALA A 129 -35.02 43.83 35.33
CA ALA A 129 -35.76 43.08 34.32
C ALA A 129 -36.03 43.94 33.06
N GLY A 130 -35.90 43.35 31.84
CA GLY A 130 -36.07 44.00 30.56
C GLY A 130 -34.89 44.88 30.14
N SER A 131 -33.82 44.98 30.93
CA SER A 131 -32.59 45.68 30.50
C SER A 131 -31.74 44.82 29.59
N ALA A 132 -31.01 45.42 28.66
CA ALA A 132 -30.12 44.72 27.75
C ALA A 132 -29.05 43.88 28.45
N LYS A 133 -28.68 44.21 29.70
CA LYS A 133 -27.79 43.42 30.51
C LYS A 133 -28.48 42.18 31.13
N ARG A 134 -29.73 42.35 31.59
CA ARG A 134 -30.55 41.27 32.13
C ARG A 134 -30.77 40.21 31.01
N ASP A 135 -31.13 40.69 29.87
CA ASP A 135 -31.51 39.88 28.73
C ASP A 135 -30.30 39.23 27.98
N TYR A 136 -29.11 39.24 28.59
CA TYR A 136 -27.99 38.40 28.13
C TYR A 136 -28.26 36.92 28.31
N TYR A 137 -29.12 36.55 29.29
CA TYR A 137 -29.53 35.20 29.61
C TYR A 137 -31.03 35.04 29.50
N VAL A 138 -31.50 33.82 29.47
CA VAL A 138 -32.93 33.48 29.39
C VAL A 138 -33.50 33.40 30.79
N TRP A 139 -34.51 34.24 31.09
CA TRP A 139 -35.15 34.38 32.39
C TRP A 139 -36.62 34.10 32.32
N SER A 140 -37.22 33.64 33.43
CA SER A 140 -38.64 33.43 33.62
C SER A 140 -39.05 33.68 35.09
N ASP A 141 -40.27 34.14 35.30
CA ASP A 141 -40.86 34.25 36.65
C ASP A 141 -41.33 32.87 37.15
N THR A 142 -41.45 31.88 36.27
CA THR A 142 -41.96 30.54 36.63
C THR A 142 -41.09 29.42 35.93
N PRO A 143 -40.96 28.23 36.57
CA PRO A 143 -40.23 27.12 35.97
C PRO A 143 -41.08 26.28 35.01
N GLN A 144 -42.32 26.72 34.66
CA GLN A 144 -43.25 25.98 33.78
C GLN A 144 -43.03 26.29 32.32
N ARG A 145 -42.36 27.39 32.00
CA ARG A 145 -42.03 27.73 30.62
C ARG A 145 -41.14 26.64 29.99
N TYR A 146 -41.35 26.33 28.72
CA TYR A 146 -40.62 25.30 27.98
C TYR A 146 -40.75 23.88 28.56
N ALA A 147 -41.90 23.55 29.15
CA ALA A 147 -42.16 22.29 29.88
C ALA A 147 -41.95 21.02 29.01
N GLY A 148 -42.02 21.13 27.67
CA GLY A 148 -41.82 20.00 26.76
C GLY A 148 -40.35 19.69 26.46
N THR A 149 -39.39 20.46 27.03
CA THR A 149 -37.98 20.30 26.73
C THR A 149 -37.34 19.21 27.57
N ARG A 150 -36.67 18.22 26.94
CA ARG A 150 -35.99 17.14 27.65
C ARG A 150 -34.82 17.67 28.49
N ILE A 151 -34.53 16.98 29.60
CA ILE A 151 -33.33 17.20 30.43
C ILE A 151 -32.22 16.35 29.83
N ILE A 152 -31.03 16.94 29.56
CA ILE A 152 -29.86 16.25 29.01
C ILE A 152 -29.13 15.47 30.09
N PHE A 153 -28.73 16.11 31.18
CA PHE A 153 -27.98 15.48 32.26
C PHE A 153 -28.94 14.91 33.33
N ARG A 154 -29.62 13.83 32.99
CA ARG A 154 -30.67 13.20 33.83
C ARG A 154 -30.15 12.66 35.17
N ASP A 155 -28.86 12.34 35.23
CA ASP A 155 -28.27 11.77 36.46
C ASP A 155 -27.98 12.84 37.52
N THR A 156 -27.99 14.14 37.14
CA THR A 156 -27.62 15.26 37.99
C THR A 156 -28.69 16.35 38.10
N GLU A 157 -29.45 16.59 37.03
CA GLU A 157 -30.42 17.69 36.94
C GLU A 157 -31.86 17.19 36.94
N THR A 158 -32.73 17.90 37.65
CA THR A 158 -34.17 17.58 37.69
C THR A 158 -35.06 18.58 36.98
N SER A 159 -34.49 19.69 36.49
CA SER A 159 -35.18 20.77 35.80
C SER A 159 -34.19 21.48 34.90
N ASN A 160 -34.65 22.10 33.78
CA ASN A 160 -33.86 23.03 33.00
C ASN A 160 -33.95 24.49 33.50
N TRP A 161 -34.61 24.73 34.67
CA TRP A 161 -34.72 26.00 35.30
C TRP A 161 -34.12 25.98 36.70
N ALA A 162 -33.30 26.97 37.05
CA ALA A 162 -32.74 27.16 38.38
C ALA A 162 -33.10 28.54 38.92
N TRP A 163 -33.46 28.60 40.25
CA TRP A 163 -33.84 29.83 40.90
C TRP A 163 -32.60 30.65 41.29
N ASP A 164 -32.58 31.93 40.89
CA ASP A 164 -31.58 32.89 41.36
C ASP A 164 -32.15 33.81 42.43
N PRO A 165 -31.63 33.76 43.67
CA PRO A 165 -32.17 34.57 44.74
C PRO A 165 -31.85 36.05 44.62
N GLU A 166 -30.78 36.46 43.93
CA GLU A 166 -30.41 37.85 43.72
C GLU A 166 -31.28 38.46 42.60
N ALA A 167 -31.47 37.75 41.52
CA ALA A 167 -32.32 38.14 40.42
C ALA A 167 -33.81 38.00 40.74
N LYS A 168 -34.19 37.20 41.73
CA LYS A 168 -35.56 36.84 42.07
C LYS A 168 -36.34 36.31 40.86
N ALA A 169 -35.72 35.47 40.07
CA ALA A 169 -36.28 34.85 38.87
C ALA A 169 -35.55 33.51 38.57
N TYR A 170 -36.18 32.73 37.74
CA TYR A 170 -35.57 31.50 37.24
C TYR A 170 -34.74 31.85 35.98
N TYR A 171 -33.54 31.26 35.88
CA TYR A 171 -32.76 31.27 34.62
C TYR A 171 -32.77 29.89 33.99
N TRP A 172 -32.71 29.90 32.69
CA TRP A 172 -32.66 28.70 31.87
C TRP A 172 -31.25 28.13 31.82
N HIS A 173 -31.12 26.83 31.88
CA HIS A 173 -29.88 26.08 31.61
C HIS A 173 -30.23 24.76 30.94
N ARG A 174 -29.55 24.48 29.88
CA ARG A 174 -29.76 23.26 29.11
C ARG A 174 -28.95 22.10 29.68
N PHE A 175 -27.79 22.42 30.26
CA PHE A 175 -26.84 21.50 30.86
C PHE A 175 -26.89 21.60 32.39
N PHE A 176 -25.74 21.83 33.07
CA PHE A 176 -25.75 21.98 34.51
C PHE A 176 -26.37 23.31 34.97
N SER A 177 -26.95 23.29 36.17
CA SER A 177 -27.53 24.50 36.76
C SER A 177 -26.54 25.64 36.96
N HIS A 178 -25.24 25.37 36.99
CA HIS A 178 -24.20 26.39 37.04
C HIS A 178 -23.74 26.90 35.62
N GLN A 179 -24.45 26.51 34.60
CA GLN A 179 -24.18 26.90 33.20
C GLN A 179 -25.42 27.59 32.61
N PRO A 180 -25.69 28.88 32.99
CA PRO A 180 -26.84 29.62 32.46
C PRO A 180 -26.69 29.85 30.97
N ASP A 181 -27.78 29.64 30.20
CA ASP A 181 -27.82 29.77 28.77
C ASP A 181 -27.90 31.21 28.29
N LEU A 182 -27.14 31.56 27.27
CA LEU A 182 -27.11 32.87 26.63
C LEU A 182 -28.35 33.08 25.77
N ASN A 183 -28.92 34.29 25.83
CA ASN A 183 -30.09 34.67 25.09
C ASN A 183 -29.71 35.29 23.69
N PHE A 184 -29.80 34.51 22.63
CA PHE A 184 -29.47 34.95 21.27
C PHE A 184 -30.54 35.87 20.64
N ASP A 185 -31.69 36.02 21.28
CA ASP A 185 -32.64 37.09 20.86
C ASP A 185 -32.07 38.47 21.19
N ASN A 186 -31.13 38.58 22.11
CA ASN A 186 -30.40 39.78 22.41
C ASN A 186 -29.23 39.99 21.42
N PRO A 187 -29.28 41.00 20.51
CA PRO A 187 -28.22 41.21 19.52
C PRO A 187 -26.85 41.60 20.12
N HIS A 188 -26.82 41.96 21.43
CA HIS A 188 -25.57 42.21 22.15
C HIS A 188 -24.81 40.90 22.42
N VAL A 189 -25.48 39.79 22.69
CA VAL A 189 -24.92 38.48 22.87
C VAL A 189 -24.18 38.03 21.60
N LEU A 190 -24.86 38.01 20.45
CA LEU A 190 -24.22 37.60 19.19
C LEU A 190 -23.03 38.51 18.82
N ARG A 191 -23.13 39.83 19.04
CA ARG A 191 -21.98 40.74 18.87
C ARG A 191 -20.81 40.45 19.79
N ALA A 192 -21.07 39.99 21.04
CA ALA A 192 -20.02 39.59 21.98
C ALA A 192 -19.33 38.33 21.53
N VAL A 193 -20.09 37.32 21.09
CA VAL A 193 -19.57 36.05 20.50
C VAL A 193 -18.67 36.36 19.28
N LEU A 194 -19.12 37.17 18.32
CA LEU A 194 -18.33 37.53 17.15
C LEU A 194 -17.02 38.27 17.53
N ARG A 195 -17.00 39.09 18.58
CA ARG A 195 -15.76 39.73 19.07
C ARG A 195 -14.80 38.70 19.70
N THR A 196 -15.32 37.70 20.41
CA THR A 196 -14.54 36.58 20.97
C THR A 196 -13.90 35.80 19.85
N MET A 197 -14.66 35.47 18.80
CA MET A 197 -14.11 34.75 17.64
C MET A 197 -13.00 35.57 16.94
N ASP A 198 -13.23 36.86 16.69
CA ASP A 198 -12.23 37.75 16.08
C ASP A 198 -10.94 37.82 16.92
N PHE A 199 -11.08 37.78 18.28
CA PHE A 199 -9.93 37.82 19.17
C PHE A 199 -9.01 36.59 18.98
N TRP A 200 -9.56 35.37 18.97
CA TRP A 200 -8.79 34.14 18.85
C TRP A 200 -8.29 33.94 17.42
N LEU A 201 -9.07 34.31 16.40
CA LEU A 201 -8.63 34.25 14.99
C LEU A 201 -7.42 35.15 14.73
N ARG A 202 -7.35 36.34 15.35
CA ARG A 202 -6.15 37.21 15.28
C ARG A 202 -4.93 36.64 15.98
N LEU A 203 -5.13 35.75 16.97
CA LEU A 203 -4.03 35.02 17.62
C LEU A 203 -3.52 33.84 16.78
N GLY A 204 -4.22 33.48 15.68
CA GLY A 204 -3.77 32.48 14.72
C GLY A 204 -4.57 31.18 14.70
N VAL A 205 -5.67 31.09 15.46
CA VAL A 205 -6.55 29.90 15.45
C VAL A 205 -7.10 29.64 14.05
N ASP A 206 -7.12 28.38 13.61
CA ASP A 206 -7.53 27.99 12.26
C ASP A 206 -9.01 27.62 12.14
N GLY A 207 -9.70 27.43 13.26
CA GLY A 207 -11.12 27.12 13.30
C GLY A 207 -11.66 26.93 14.71
N PHE A 208 -12.97 26.77 14.78
CA PHE A 208 -13.67 26.53 16.05
C PHE A 208 -14.54 25.27 15.97
N ARG A 209 -14.54 24.48 17.05
CA ARG A 209 -15.65 23.60 17.35
C ARG A 209 -16.69 24.43 18.10
N LEU A 210 -17.88 24.47 17.56
CA LEU A 210 -19.02 25.15 18.17
C LEU A 210 -19.77 24.16 19.06
N ASP A 211 -19.63 24.34 20.34
CA ASP A 211 -20.25 23.49 21.35
C ASP A 211 -21.77 23.68 21.38
N ALA A 212 -22.51 22.57 21.49
CA ALA A 212 -23.93 22.55 21.82
C ALA A 212 -24.83 23.41 20.89
N VAL A 213 -24.50 23.50 19.60
CA VAL A 213 -25.22 24.40 18.65
C VAL A 213 -26.73 24.13 18.49
N PRO A 214 -27.31 22.93 18.69
CA PRO A 214 -28.75 22.71 18.56
C PRO A 214 -29.60 23.51 19.57
N TYR A 215 -29.01 23.99 20.65
CA TYR A 215 -29.72 24.50 21.83
C TYR A 215 -29.66 26.02 21.99
N LEU A 216 -29.20 26.78 20.97
CA LEU A 216 -28.92 28.22 21.09
C LEU A 216 -30.15 29.10 21.30
N VAL A 217 -31.35 28.62 20.97
CA VAL A 217 -32.57 29.40 20.98
C VAL A 217 -33.73 28.61 21.53
N GLU A 218 -34.54 29.24 22.41
CA GLU A 218 -35.70 28.65 23.00
C GLU A 218 -37.00 29.25 22.50
N ARG A 219 -38.03 28.41 22.24
CA ARG A 219 -39.37 28.81 21.83
C ARG A 219 -40.43 28.01 22.55
N GLU A 220 -41.44 28.69 23.08
CA GLU A 220 -42.57 27.98 23.71
C GLU A 220 -43.28 27.08 22.70
N GLY A 221 -43.70 25.89 23.17
CA GLY A 221 -44.37 24.88 22.34
C GLY A 221 -43.47 24.08 21.39
N THR A 222 -42.14 24.21 21.53
CA THR A 222 -41.12 23.44 20.81
C THR A 222 -40.31 22.56 21.73
N ILE A 223 -39.47 21.70 21.18
CA ILE A 223 -38.49 20.91 21.94
C ILE A 223 -37.21 21.70 22.26
N ASN A 224 -37.07 22.90 21.76
CA ASN A 224 -35.91 23.80 21.91
C ASN A 224 -34.60 23.18 21.38
N GLU A 225 -34.72 22.51 20.22
CA GLU A 225 -33.59 21.91 19.49
C GLU A 225 -33.78 22.16 17.99
N ASN A 226 -32.71 22.46 17.29
CA ASN A 226 -32.68 22.65 15.81
C ASN A 226 -33.70 23.69 15.28
N LEU A 227 -33.90 24.76 16.04
CA LEU A 227 -34.85 25.79 15.63
C LEU A 227 -34.32 26.60 14.45
N ARG A 228 -35.21 27.12 13.63
CA ARG A 228 -34.86 28.00 12.47
C ARG A 228 -33.94 29.15 12.87
N GLU A 229 -34.23 29.75 14.03
CA GLU A 229 -33.45 30.88 14.56
C GLU A 229 -32.06 30.49 14.96
N THR A 230 -31.82 29.23 15.40
CA THR A 230 -30.50 28.67 15.64
C THR A 230 -29.67 28.69 14.35
N HIS A 231 -30.24 28.24 13.22
CA HIS A 231 -29.59 28.30 11.92
C HIS A 231 -29.33 29.74 11.47
N GLU A 232 -30.23 30.69 11.76
CA GLU A 232 -30.01 32.10 11.46
C GLU A 232 -28.79 32.67 12.22
N VAL A 233 -28.61 32.32 13.49
CA VAL A 233 -27.41 32.68 14.27
C VAL A 233 -26.15 32.14 13.61
N ILE A 234 -26.11 30.84 13.27
CA ILE A 234 -24.98 30.19 12.64
C ILE A 234 -24.63 30.84 11.29
N ARG A 235 -25.64 31.19 10.49
CA ARG A 235 -25.43 31.90 9.21
C ARG A 235 -24.80 33.29 9.41
N VAL A 236 -25.15 34.00 10.47
CA VAL A 236 -24.50 35.29 10.80
C VAL A 236 -23.04 35.05 11.18
N ILE A 237 -22.76 34.06 12.02
CA ILE A 237 -21.40 33.67 12.42
C ILE A 237 -20.58 33.28 11.16
N ARG A 238 -21.10 32.41 10.33
CA ARG A 238 -20.43 31.95 9.12
C ARG A 238 -20.10 33.11 8.17
N ARG A 239 -21.07 33.98 7.90
CA ARG A 239 -20.88 35.15 7.05
C ARG A 239 -19.80 36.11 7.58
N HIS A 240 -19.77 36.31 8.90
CA HIS A 240 -18.75 37.13 9.56
C HIS A 240 -17.34 36.57 9.36
N ILE A 241 -17.16 35.25 9.57
CA ILE A 241 -15.87 34.56 9.43
C ILE A 241 -15.45 34.51 7.96
N SER A 242 -16.30 34.08 7.06
CA SER A 242 -15.97 33.92 5.63
C SER A 242 -15.53 35.23 4.97
N LYS A 243 -16.07 36.37 5.42
CA LYS A 243 -15.69 37.68 4.91
C LYS A 243 -14.29 38.13 5.33
N ARG A 244 -13.82 37.72 6.52
CA ARG A 244 -12.57 38.21 7.13
C ARG A 244 -11.48 37.18 7.15
N TYR A 245 -11.85 35.91 7.22
CA TYR A 245 -10.97 34.73 7.45
C TYR A 245 -11.41 33.56 6.57
N PRO A 246 -11.27 33.62 5.24
CA PRO A 246 -11.89 32.69 4.30
C PRO A 246 -11.36 31.25 4.39
N ASP A 247 -10.21 31.04 5.06
CA ASP A 247 -9.56 29.73 5.24
C ASP A 247 -9.83 29.13 6.64
N ARG A 248 -10.74 29.71 7.41
CA ARG A 248 -11.10 29.22 8.75
C ARG A 248 -12.33 28.34 8.71
N MET A 249 -12.36 27.35 9.60
CA MET A 249 -13.35 26.29 9.61
C MET A 249 -14.22 26.38 10.87
N LEU A 250 -15.50 26.03 10.72
CA LEU A 250 -16.46 25.81 11.82
C LEU A 250 -16.88 24.35 11.81
N LEU A 251 -16.75 23.70 12.97
CA LEU A 251 -17.22 22.34 13.24
C LEU A 251 -18.40 22.41 14.22
N ALA A 252 -19.57 22.02 13.76
CA ALA A 252 -20.79 21.99 14.59
C ALA A 252 -20.86 20.73 15.44
N GLU A 253 -21.08 20.88 16.74
CA GLU A 253 -21.49 19.78 17.59
C GLU A 253 -23.00 19.70 17.64
N ALA A 254 -23.55 18.81 16.83
CA ALA A 254 -24.98 18.49 16.80
C ALA A 254 -25.16 16.98 16.95
N ASN A 255 -25.48 16.53 18.18
CA ASN A 255 -25.76 15.11 18.46
C ASN A 255 -27.21 14.80 18.07
N GLN A 256 -27.43 14.66 16.76
CA GLN A 256 -28.73 14.45 16.12
C GLN A 256 -28.62 13.33 15.07
N TRP A 257 -29.78 12.93 14.51
CA TRP A 257 -29.81 12.04 13.35
C TRP A 257 -29.19 12.71 12.13
N PRO A 258 -28.61 11.95 11.16
CA PRO A 258 -27.91 12.54 10.03
C PRO A 258 -28.75 13.49 9.20
N GLU A 259 -30.07 13.24 9.09
CA GLU A 259 -31.02 14.08 8.39
C GLU A 259 -31.11 15.49 9.01
N ASP A 260 -31.17 15.57 10.34
CA ASP A 260 -31.23 16.84 11.08
C ASP A 260 -29.87 17.56 11.04
N VAL A 261 -28.77 16.80 11.17
CA VAL A 261 -27.40 17.37 11.09
C VAL A 261 -27.11 17.94 9.72
N ARG A 262 -27.74 17.42 8.65
CA ARG A 262 -27.57 17.91 7.28
C ARG A 262 -27.82 19.41 7.16
N ASP A 263 -28.77 19.95 7.93
CA ASP A 263 -29.14 21.36 7.89
C ASP A 263 -28.02 22.29 8.42
N TYR A 264 -27.13 21.80 9.32
CA TYR A 264 -25.98 22.58 9.80
C TYR A 264 -24.88 22.80 8.75
N PHE A 265 -24.96 22.16 7.60
CA PHE A 265 -24.10 22.45 6.44
C PHE A 265 -24.69 23.54 5.53
N GLY A 266 -26.00 23.79 5.64
CA GLY A 266 -26.72 24.75 4.79
C GLY A 266 -26.56 24.42 3.30
N ASP A 267 -26.25 25.45 2.49
CA ASP A 267 -25.91 25.29 1.07
C ASP A 267 -24.40 24.97 0.86
N GLY A 268 -23.64 24.76 1.95
CA GLY A 268 -22.21 24.54 1.97
C GLY A 268 -21.36 25.82 2.02
N ARG A 269 -21.98 26.98 2.06
CA ARG A 269 -21.31 28.29 2.10
C ARG A 269 -21.81 29.19 3.21
N ASP A 270 -23.00 28.93 3.71
CA ASP A 270 -23.73 29.80 4.62
C ASP A 270 -23.76 29.31 6.08
N GLU A 271 -23.51 28.02 6.36
CA GLU A 271 -23.42 27.45 7.70
C GLU A 271 -22.07 26.77 7.98
N CYS A 272 -22.00 25.73 8.81
CA CYS A 272 -20.73 25.09 9.20
C CYS A 272 -20.11 24.29 8.04
N GLN A 273 -18.79 24.24 7.98
CA GLN A 273 -18.07 23.40 7.05
C GLN A 273 -18.02 21.95 7.48
N MET A 274 -18.04 21.70 8.78
CA MET A 274 -18.01 20.37 9.37
C MET A 274 -19.09 20.19 10.42
N ALA A 275 -19.56 18.96 10.54
CA ALA A 275 -20.42 18.52 11.64
C ALA A 275 -20.07 17.07 12.00
N TYR A 276 -20.33 16.68 13.24
CA TYR A 276 -20.09 15.30 13.71
C TYR A 276 -21.11 14.33 13.15
N HIS A 277 -20.64 13.14 12.77
CA HIS A 277 -21.49 12.01 12.47
C HIS A 277 -21.62 11.10 13.69
N PHE A 278 -22.34 11.54 14.71
CA PHE A 278 -22.51 10.78 15.94
C PHE A 278 -23.11 9.37 15.77
N PRO A 279 -24.11 9.15 14.89
CA PRO A 279 -24.73 7.83 14.76
C PRO A 279 -23.81 6.74 14.21
N LEU A 280 -22.75 7.07 13.45
CA LEU A 280 -21.82 6.09 12.92
C LEU A 280 -20.96 5.43 14.00
N MET A 281 -20.56 6.19 15.02
CA MET A 281 -19.68 5.73 16.07
C MET A 281 -20.24 4.50 16.81
N PRO A 282 -21.44 4.49 17.42
CA PRO A 282 -21.98 3.30 18.08
C PRO A 282 -22.20 2.13 17.12
N ARG A 283 -22.51 2.39 15.84
CA ARG A 283 -22.68 1.34 14.82
C ARG A 283 -21.40 0.62 14.47
N MET A 284 -20.26 1.28 14.51
CA MET A 284 -18.97 0.60 14.34
C MET A 284 -18.72 -0.40 15.48
N TYR A 285 -19.01 -0.03 16.71
CA TYR A 285 -18.94 -0.94 17.88
C TYR A 285 -19.97 -2.09 17.78
N MET A 286 -21.20 -1.78 17.37
CA MET A 286 -22.23 -2.80 17.17
C MET A 286 -21.85 -3.81 16.11
N ALA A 287 -21.28 -3.36 14.99
CA ALA A 287 -20.90 -4.22 13.88
C ALA A 287 -19.83 -5.26 14.30
N ILE A 288 -18.88 -4.86 15.12
CA ILE A 288 -17.87 -5.77 15.67
C ILE A 288 -18.47 -6.71 16.71
N ALA A 289 -19.31 -6.21 17.60
CA ALA A 289 -19.96 -7.05 18.61
C ALA A 289 -20.91 -8.10 18.01
N GLN A 290 -21.57 -7.75 16.92
CA GLN A 290 -22.50 -8.65 16.20
C GLN A 290 -21.81 -9.49 15.13
N GLU A 291 -20.54 -9.21 14.81
CA GLU A 291 -19.83 -9.79 13.67
C GLU A 291 -20.64 -9.62 12.35
N ASP A 292 -21.25 -8.45 12.15
CA ASP A 292 -22.12 -8.17 11.02
C ASP A 292 -21.91 -6.73 10.51
N ARG A 293 -21.78 -6.56 9.18
CA ARG A 293 -21.61 -5.24 8.55
C ARG A 293 -22.89 -4.38 8.58
N HIS A 294 -24.04 -4.99 8.81
CA HIS A 294 -25.34 -4.33 8.67
C HIS A 294 -25.45 -2.99 9.43
N PRO A 295 -25.05 -2.87 10.71
CA PRO A 295 -25.18 -1.60 11.41
C PRO A 295 -24.44 -0.43 10.75
N ILE A 296 -23.26 -0.67 10.18
CA ILE A 296 -22.49 0.37 9.48
C ILE A 296 -23.13 0.70 8.13
N VAL A 297 -23.49 -0.32 7.36
CA VAL A 297 -24.07 -0.13 6.02
C VAL A 297 -25.39 0.61 6.13
N GLU A 298 -26.26 0.19 7.06
CA GLU A 298 -27.59 0.79 7.26
C GLU A 298 -27.50 2.28 7.59
N ILE A 299 -26.66 2.69 8.57
CA ILE A 299 -26.59 4.10 8.94
C ILE A 299 -25.95 4.96 7.85
N MET A 300 -24.97 4.42 7.11
CA MET A 300 -24.35 5.14 6.01
C MET A 300 -25.30 5.30 4.80
N GLU A 301 -26.21 4.36 4.58
CA GLU A 301 -27.25 4.49 3.55
C GLU A 301 -28.37 5.46 3.93
N GLN A 302 -28.60 5.66 5.24
CA GLN A 302 -29.51 6.68 5.76
C GLN A 302 -28.84 8.07 5.81
N THR A 303 -27.52 8.14 5.71
CA THR A 303 -26.80 9.42 5.76
C THR A 303 -27.00 10.20 4.47
N PRO A 304 -27.60 11.40 4.52
CA PRO A 304 -27.85 12.21 3.32
C PRO A 304 -26.53 12.75 2.74
N ASP A 305 -26.57 13.04 1.44
CA ASP A 305 -25.47 13.74 0.77
C ASP A 305 -25.28 15.14 1.35
N ILE A 306 -24.03 15.51 1.58
CA ILE A 306 -23.63 16.84 2.03
C ILE A 306 -22.98 17.63 0.89
N PRO A 307 -22.99 18.95 0.93
CA PRO A 307 -22.32 19.76 -0.09
C PRO A 307 -20.84 19.41 -0.25
N ASP A 308 -20.32 19.44 -1.47
CA ASP A 308 -18.91 19.14 -1.79
C ASP A 308 -17.90 19.99 -1.02
N THR A 309 -18.32 21.16 -0.55
CA THR A 309 -17.54 22.08 0.27
C THR A 309 -17.57 21.76 1.76
N CYS A 310 -18.24 20.69 2.16
CA CYS A 310 -18.43 20.27 3.55
C CYS A 310 -17.82 18.90 3.85
N GLN A 311 -17.72 18.55 5.12
CA GLN A 311 -17.17 17.28 5.56
C GLN A 311 -17.77 16.82 6.89
N TRP A 312 -18.01 15.52 7.01
CA TRP A 312 -18.30 14.89 8.30
C TRP A 312 -17.04 14.83 9.18
N ALA A 313 -17.19 14.98 10.49
CA ALA A 313 -16.19 14.62 11.49
C ALA A 313 -16.59 13.30 12.13
N ILE A 314 -15.69 12.34 12.16
CA ILE A 314 -15.92 11.00 12.70
C ILE A 314 -14.90 10.65 13.78
N PHE A 315 -15.31 9.89 14.78
CA PHE A 315 -14.45 9.50 15.89
C PHE A 315 -14.88 8.17 16.49
N LEU A 316 -13.97 7.49 17.18
CA LEU A 316 -14.28 6.30 17.99
C LEU A 316 -14.53 6.67 19.43
N ARG A 317 -13.67 7.50 19.99
CA ARG A 317 -13.76 8.05 21.33
C ARG A 317 -13.37 9.52 21.31
N ASN A 318 -13.85 10.24 22.33
CA ASN A 318 -13.52 11.62 22.66
C ASN A 318 -13.41 11.79 24.17
N HIS A 319 -13.39 13.03 24.66
CA HIS A 319 -13.32 13.38 26.07
C HIS A 319 -14.61 13.11 26.86
N ASP A 320 -15.72 12.80 26.17
CA ASP A 320 -17.03 12.51 26.77
C ASP A 320 -17.37 11.02 26.72
N GLU A 321 -18.52 10.65 27.28
CA GLU A 321 -19.05 9.30 27.16
C GLU A 321 -19.31 8.92 25.70
N LEU A 322 -19.18 7.64 25.37
CA LEU A 322 -19.69 7.08 24.13
C LEU A 322 -21.20 7.19 24.14
N THR A 323 -21.73 8.24 23.52
CA THR A 323 -23.17 8.51 23.55
C THR A 323 -23.97 7.44 22.81
N LEU A 324 -25.08 7.03 23.41
CA LEU A 324 -26.06 6.10 22.85
C LEU A 324 -27.43 6.78 22.69
N GLU A 325 -27.44 8.10 22.48
CA GLU A 325 -28.68 8.83 22.20
C GLU A 325 -29.24 8.53 20.81
N MET A 326 -28.34 8.41 19.81
CA MET A 326 -28.71 8.16 18.42
C MET A 326 -28.74 6.66 18.08
N VAL A 327 -29.25 5.86 19.02
CA VAL A 327 -29.57 4.43 18.84
C VAL A 327 -30.95 4.14 19.43
N THR A 328 -31.61 3.08 18.97
CA THR A 328 -32.87 2.62 19.56
C THR A 328 -32.67 2.12 21.00
N SER A 329 -33.73 2.06 21.79
CA SER A 329 -33.65 1.53 23.15
C SER A 329 -33.13 0.09 23.18
N ARG A 330 -33.54 -0.75 22.21
CA ARG A 330 -33.05 -2.13 22.06
C ARG A 330 -31.55 -2.20 21.75
N GLU A 331 -31.07 -1.34 20.87
CA GLU A 331 -29.63 -1.24 20.53
C GLU A 331 -28.83 -0.73 21.73
N ARG A 332 -29.37 0.23 22.49
CA ARG A 332 -28.74 0.75 23.72
C ARG A 332 -28.58 -0.34 24.75
N ASP A 333 -29.62 -1.13 25.00
CA ASP A 333 -29.59 -2.26 25.94
C ASP A 333 -28.53 -3.30 25.50
N TYR A 334 -28.46 -3.59 24.20
CA TYR A 334 -27.45 -4.47 23.64
C TYR A 334 -26.03 -3.90 23.86
N MET A 335 -25.81 -2.61 23.59
CA MET A 335 -24.53 -1.95 23.79
C MET A 335 -24.11 -1.96 25.26
N TYR A 336 -25.04 -1.75 26.20
CA TYR A 336 -24.75 -1.86 27.60
C TYR A 336 -24.34 -3.28 28.02
N GLN A 337 -24.97 -4.30 27.47
CA GLN A 337 -24.59 -5.69 27.71
C GLN A 337 -23.20 -6.01 27.17
N ALA A 338 -22.92 -5.55 25.94
CA ALA A 338 -21.66 -5.85 25.26
C ALA A 338 -20.46 -5.07 25.84
N TYR A 339 -20.64 -3.80 26.23
CA TYR A 339 -19.52 -2.88 26.52
C TYR A 339 -19.55 -2.23 27.89
N ALA A 340 -20.63 -2.31 28.62
CA ALA A 340 -20.81 -1.68 29.93
C ALA A 340 -21.64 -2.58 30.88
N ALA A 341 -21.26 -3.86 30.99
CA ALA A 341 -21.85 -4.78 31.96
C ALA A 341 -21.69 -4.26 33.36
N ASP A 342 -20.56 -3.61 33.69
CA ASP A 342 -20.39 -2.85 34.94
C ASP A 342 -21.17 -1.52 34.86
N ALA A 343 -22.16 -1.36 35.75
CA ALA A 343 -22.98 -0.16 35.81
C ALA A 343 -22.18 1.13 36.04
N ARG A 344 -21.01 1.06 36.68
CA ARG A 344 -20.11 2.21 36.85
C ARG A 344 -19.57 2.77 35.55
N ALA A 345 -19.52 1.97 34.49
CA ALA A 345 -19.14 2.42 33.18
C ALA A 345 -20.26 3.20 32.46
N ARG A 346 -21.47 3.26 33.00
CA ARG A 346 -22.60 3.98 32.41
C ARG A 346 -22.69 5.37 32.98
N LEU A 347 -22.98 6.34 32.13
CA LEU A 347 -23.21 7.74 32.49
C LEU A 347 -24.22 8.33 31.51
N ASN A 348 -25.25 9.03 31.99
CA ASN A 348 -26.33 9.59 31.19
C ASN A 348 -26.93 8.51 30.26
N LEU A 349 -26.88 8.70 28.96
CA LEU A 349 -27.26 7.71 27.95
C LEU A 349 -26.04 7.17 27.18
N GLY A 350 -24.93 6.96 27.87
CA GLY A 350 -23.66 6.55 27.23
C GLY A 350 -22.77 5.66 28.08
N ILE A 351 -21.58 5.42 27.57
CA ILE A 351 -20.56 4.54 28.18
C ILE A 351 -19.27 5.35 28.36
N ARG A 352 -18.83 5.54 29.60
CA ARG A 352 -17.60 6.27 29.96
C ARG A 352 -16.40 5.33 30.03
N ARG A 353 -15.96 4.83 28.87
CA ARG A 353 -14.79 3.98 28.70
C ARG A 353 -13.92 4.47 27.53
N ARG A 354 -12.61 4.33 27.60
CA ARG A 354 -11.69 4.57 26.50
C ARG A 354 -11.73 3.43 25.49
N LEU A 355 -11.08 3.64 24.32
CA LEU A 355 -11.08 2.69 23.19
C LEU A 355 -10.53 1.31 23.58
N ALA A 356 -9.35 1.24 24.18
CA ALA A 356 -8.71 -0.04 24.50
C ALA A 356 -9.53 -0.87 25.50
N PRO A 357 -10.04 -0.31 26.63
CA PRO A 357 -10.94 -1.03 27.51
C PRO A 357 -12.27 -1.47 26.89
N LEU A 358 -12.84 -0.70 25.96
CA LEU A 358 -14.05 -1.11 25.23
C LEU A 358 -13.82 -2.34 24.37
N LEU A 359 -12.60 -2.54 23.91
CA LEU A 359 -12.21 -3.64 23.01
C LEU A 359 -11.42 -4.73 23.75
N ASP A 360 -11.52 -4.81 25.08
CA ASP A 360 -10.86 -5.80 25.92
C ASP A 360 -9.33 -5.85 25.76
N ASN A 361 -8.73 -4.72 25.38
CA ASN A 361 -7.31 -4.59 25.01
C ASN A 361 -6.84 -5.55 23.89
N ASP A 362 -7.76 -6.03 23.06
CA ASP A 362 -7.43 -6.86 21.91
C ASP A 362 -6.80 -6.00 20.79
N PRO A 363 -5.51 -6.18 20.48
CA PRO A 363 -4.81 -5.34 19.54
C PRO A 363 -5.39 -5.43 18.11
N GLU A 364 -5.92 -6.58 17.71
CA GLU A 364 -6.47 -6.74 16.36
C GLU A 364 -7.83 -6.04 16.24
N ARG A 365 -8.65 -6.09 17.27
CA ARG A 365 -9.91 -5.30 17.33
C ARG A 365 -9.62 -3.79 17.34
N ILE A 366 -8.62 -3.35 18.10
CA ILE A 366 -8.21 -1.93 18.15
C ILE A 366 -7.71 -1.46 16.79
N LYS A 367 -6.88 -2.25 16.10
CA LYS A 367 -6.40 -1.96 14.75
C LYS A 367 -7.54 -1.92 13.73
N LEU A 368 -8.44 -2.89 13.77
CA LEU A 368 -9.60 -2.93 12.90
C LEU A 368 -10.48 -1.68 13.07
N MET A 369 -10.82 -1.30 14.32
CA MET A 369 -11.63 -0.10 14.60
C MET A 369 -10.94 1.17 14.07
N ASN A 370 -9.64 1.33 14.31
CA ASN A 370 -8.88 2.46 13.77
C ASN A 370 -8.82 2.43 12.23
N SER A 371 -8.75 1.25 11.60
CA SER A 371 -8.79 1.14 10.14
C SER A 371 -10.13 1.63 9.58
N LEU A 372 -11.24 1.32 10.24
CA LEU A 372 -12.56 1.82 9.89
C LEU A 372 -12.64 3.35 10.08
N LEU A 373 -12.19 3.87 11.23
CA LEU A 373 -12.11 5.32 11.48
C LEU A 373 -11.34 6.05 10.38
N LEU A 374 -10.20 5.49 9.98
CA LEU A 374 -9.30 6.12 9.01
C LEU A 374 -9.72 5.93 7.54
N SER A 375 -10.71 5.12 7.24
CA SER A 375 -11.14 4.84 5.85
C SER A 375 -12.61 5.16 5.55
N MET A 376 -13.48 5.28 6.56
CA MET A 376 -14.86 5.75 6.39
C MET A 376 -14.89 7.23 5.94
N PRO A 377 -15.98 7.69 5.28
CA PRO A 377 -16.14 9.08 4.89
C PRO A 377 -16.10 10.01 6.08
N GLY A 378 -15.19 10.98 6.06
CA GLY A 378 -15.06 11.97 7.10
C GLY A 378 -13.62 12.30 7.48
N ALA A 379 -13.44 13.38 8.23
CA ALA A 379 -12.20 13.72 8.89
C ALA A 379 -12.15 13.00 10.25
N PRO A 380 -11.18 12.08 10.46
CA PRO A 380 -11.08 11.34 11.70
C PRO A 380 -10.54 12.19 12.83
N ILE A 381 -11.11 12.00 14.01
CA ILE A 381 -10.62 12.57 15.26
C ILE A 381 -10.06 11.44 16.12
N ILE A 382 -8.84 11.62 16.59
CA ILE A 382 -8.12 10.70 17.48
C ILE A 382 -7.98 11.38 18.83
N TYR A 383 -8.50 10.76 19.87
CA TYR A 383 -8.38 11.24 21.23
C TYR A 383 -7.02 10.91 21.81
N TYR A 384 -6.36 11.87 22.50
CA TYR A 384 -5.00 11.66 23.03
C TYR A 384 -4.90 10.38 23.87
N GLY A 385 -3.86 9.62 23.65
CA GLY A 385 -3.58 8.35 24.34
C GLY A 385 -4.23 7.12 23.69
N ASP A 386 -5.21 7.25 22.78
CA ASP A 386 -5.78 6.11 22.07
C ASP A 386 -4.76 5.48 21.11
N GLU A 387 -3.80 6.26 20.61
CA GLU A 387 -2.70 5.81 19.77
C GLU A 387 -1.69 4.88 20.46
N ILE A 388 -1.70 4.86 21.81
CA ILE A 388 -0.90 3.91 22.61
C ILE A 388 -1.76 2.88 23.34
N GLY A 389 -3.09 2.89 23.15
CA GLY A 389 -4.00 2.00 23.84
C GLY A 389 -4.19 2.34 25.33
N MET A 390 -4.17 3.62 25.67
CA MET A 390 -4.34 4.10 27.05
C MET A 390 -5.68 3.67 27.61
N GLY A 391 -5.68 3.23 28.88
CA GLY A 391 -6.88 2.82 29.60
C GLY A 391 -7.64 3.97 30.25
N ASP A 392 -8.64 3.62 31.05
CA ASP A 392 -9.46 4.55 31.83
C ASP A 392 -9.56 4.15 33.33
N ASN A 393 -10.12 5.04 34.13
CA ASN A 393 -10.38 4.76 35.53
C ASN A 393 -11.87 5.01 35.87
N VAL A 394 -12.67 3.94 35.82
CA VAL A 394 -14.13 3.99 36.11
C VAL A 394 -14.49 4.40 37.52
N PHE A 395 -13.53 4.44 38.45
CA PHE A 395 -13.76 4.84 39.84
C PHE A 395 -13.77 6.36 40.04
N LEU A 396 -13.24 7.12 39.09
CA LEU A 396 -13.32 8.58 39.10
C LEU A 396 -14.74 9.02 38.70
N GLY A 397 -15.23 10.07 39.39
CA GLY A 397 -16.56 10.61 39.10
C GLY A 397 -16.67 11.25 37.73
N ASP A 398 -17.89 11.41 37.24
CA ASP A 398 -18.21 11.98 35.90
C ASP A 398 -17.37 11.32 34.78
N ARG A 399 -16.88 12.10 33.82
CA ARG A 399 -16.01 11.70 32.71
C ARG A 399 -14.51 11.76 33.05
N ASN A 400 -14.16 12.10 34.33
CA ASN A 400 -12.75 12.25 34.73
C ASN A 400 -11.88 11.01 34.47
N GLY A 401 -12.48 9.81 34.53
CA GLY A 401 -11.76 8.57 34.25
C GLY A 401 -11.20 8.46 32.83
N LEU A 402 -11.74 9.22 31.87
CA LEU A 402 -11.27 9.30 30.48
C LEU A 402 -10.18 10.38 30.30
N ARG A 403 -10.05 11.32 31.25
CA ARG A 403 -9.29 12.57 31.13
C ARG A 403 -8.02 12.58 31.98
N THR A 404 -7.47 11.37 32.24
CA THR A 404 -6.27 11.16 33.06
C THR A 404 -4.99 11.64 32.36
N PRO A 405 -3.88 11.91 33.09
CA PRO A 405 -2.63 12.33 32.50
C PRO A 405 -2.11 11.39 31.40
N MET A 406 -1.55 11.97 30.35
CA MET A 406 -0.91 11.23 29.25
C MET A 406 0.29 10.43 29.74
N GLN A 407 0.43 9.19 29.29
CA GLN A 407 1.45 8.23 29.72
C GLN A 407 2.68 8.31 28.81
N TRP A 408 3.70 9.10 29.20
CA TRP A 408 4.89 9.32 28.39
C TRP A 408 5.99 8.30 28.62
N SER A 409 6.23 7.91 29.87
CA SER A 409 7.30 6.98 30.25
C SER A 409 6.88 6.16 31.48
N PRO A 410 7.63 5.09 31.83
CA PRO A 410 7.41 4.34 33.07
C PRO A 410 7.86 5.10 34.33
N ASP A 411 8.37 6.33 34.20
CA ASP A 411 8.81 7.13 35.33
C ASP A 411 7.64 7.62 36.19
N ARG A 412 7.97 8.16 37.36
CA ARG A 412 7.01 8.77 38.29
C ARG A 412 6.03 9.68 37.55
N ASN A 413 4.76 9.60 37.93
CA ASN A 413 3.67 10.35 37.33
C ASN A 413 3.51 10.08 35.83
N ALA A 414 3.85 8.88 35.35
CA ALA A 414 3.81 8.54 33.94
C ALA A 414 4.73 9.40 33.03
N GLY A 415 5.74 10.06 33.60
CA GLY A 415 6.55 11.04 32.87
C GLY A 415 5.79 12.30 32.44
N PHE A 416 4.57 12.50 32.94
CA PHE A 416 3.72 13.66 32.65
C PHE A 416 4.20 14.91 33.40
N SER A 417 4.57 14.77 34.68
CA SER A 417 4.95 15.83 35.61
C SER A 417 6.02 15.34 36.59
N ARG A 418 6.86 16.25 37.05
CA ARG A 418 7.79 16.01 38.17
C ARG A 418 7.26 16.45 39.53
N ALA A 419 6.04 16.98 39.58
CA ALA A 419 5.37 17.38 40.79
C ALA A 419 5.24 16.23 41.78
N ASP A 420 4.88 16.53 43.03
CA ASP A 420 4.45 15.51 43.95
C ASP A 420 3.16 14.85 43.45
N PRO A 421 2.98 13.53 43.51
CA PRO A 421 1.78 12.84 43.03
C PRO A 421 0.48 13.37 43.60
N GLN A 422 0.52 13.94 44.81
CA GLN A 422 -0.64 14.55 45.47
C GLN A 422 -1.06 15.89 44.82
N GLN A 423 -0.19 16.53 44.05
CA GLN A 423 -0.47 17.78 43.35
C GLN A 423 -1.06 17.57 41.97
N LEU A 424 -1.04 16.34 41.47
CA LEU A 424 -1.61 16.05 40.14
C LEU A 424 -3.12 16.33 40.15
N TYR A 425 -3.59 16.98 39.09
CA TYR A 425 -5.02 17.30 38.92
C TYR A 425 -5.91 16.04 38.92
N LEU A 426 -5.41 14.90 38.43
CA LEU A 426 -5.99 13.56 38.47
C LEU A 426 -4.85 12.51 38.57
N PRO A 427 -5.09 11.36 39.20
CA PRO A 427 -4.11 10.30 39.26
C PRO A 427 -3.88 9.68 37.88
N PRO A 428 -2.64 9.26 37.53
CA PRO A 428 -2.37 8.47 36.34
C PRO A 428 -3.03 7.09 36.49
N ILE A 429 -3.17 6.38 35.35
CA ILE A 429 -3.68 5.00 35.35
C ILE A 429 -2.63 4.09 35.99
N MET A 430 -3.03 3.32 37.01
CA MET A 430 -2.15 2.39 37.74
C MET A 430 -2.65 0.94 37.64
N ASP A 431 -3.58 0.66 36.77
CA ASP A 431 -4.08 -0.69 36.48
C ASP A 431 -2.96 -1.58 35.92
N PRO A 432 -2.86 -2.88 36.30
CA PRO A 432 -1.80 -3.75 35.79
C PRO A 432 -1.76 -3.92 34.26
N ILE A 433 -2.88 -3.74 33.56
CA ILE A 433 -2.99 -3.87 32.10
C ILE A 433 -2.73 -2.54 31.40
N TYR A 434 -3.33 -1.46 31.92
CA TYR A 434 -3.34 -0.15 31.26
C TYR A 434 -2.45 0.88 31.96
N GLY A 435 -1.84 0.52 33.07
CA GLY A 435 -0.99 1.43 33.85
C GLY A 435 0.22 1.91 33.04
N TYR A 436 0.71 3.10 33.39
CA TYR A 436 1.78 3.77 32.68
C TYR A 436 3.11 2.98 32.65
N GLU A 437 3.32 2.03 33.56
CA GLU A 437 4.48 1.13 33.54
C GLU A 437 4.42 0.16 32.36
N ALA A 438 3.21 -0.27 31.98
CA ALA A 438 2.98 -1.19 30.87
C ALA A 438 2.68 -0.47 29.53
N VAL A 439 1.89 0.62 29.59
CA VAL A 439 1.42 1.37 28.42
C VAL A 439 1.97 2.80 28.47
N ASN A 440 2.96 3.12 27.68
CA ASN A 440 3.52 4.46 27.58
C ASN A 440 4.18 4.74 26.23
N VAL A 441 4.34 6.03 25.91
CA VAL A 441 4.89 6.48 24.63
C VAL A 441 6.33 5.98 24.43
N GLU A 442 7.16 5.98 25.46
CA GLU A 442 8.56 5.58 25.37
C GLU A 442 8.69 4.10 24.95
N ALA A 443 7.97 3.21 25.62
CA ALA A 443 7.96 1.78 25.31
C ALA A 443 7.42 1.53 23.89
N HIS A 444 6.30 2.16 23.54
CA HIS A 444 5.68 2.03 22.22
C HIS A 444 6.56 2.59 21.07
N SER A 445 7.33 3.65 21.35
CA SER A 445 8.24 4.23 20.33
C SER A 445 9.41 3.30 20.01
N ARG A 446 9.89 2.51 20.98
CA ARG A 446 10.98 1.53 20.81
C ARG A 446 10.54 0.25 20.11
N ASP A 447 9.28 -0.16 20.27
CA ASP A 447 8.74 -1.36 19.65
C ASP A 447 8.14 -1.05 18.27
N ARG A 448 8.78 -1.56 17.20
CA ARG A 448 8.31 -1.38 15.81
C ARG A 448 6.94 -1.98 15.54
N SER A 449 6.52 -2.96 16.33
CA SER A 449 5.23 -3.65 16.20
C SER A 449 4.12 -3.01 17.02
N SER A 450 4.45 -2.03 17.85
CA SER A 450 3.52 -1.35 18.75
C SER A 450 2.34 -0.69 18.02
N LEU A 451 1.26 -0.46 18.76
CA LEU A 451 0.09 0.27 18.26
C LEU A 451 0.48 1.68 17.77
N LEU A 452 1.33 2.41 18.49
CA LEU A 452 1.79 3.74 18.10
C LEU A 452 2.47 3.73 16.73
N ASN A 453 3.44 2.83 16.53
CA ASN A 453 4.16 2.74 15.26
C ASN A 453 3.26 2.21 14.12
N TRP A 454 2.29 1.37 14.44
CA TRP A 454 1.26 0.96 13.51
C TRP A 454 0.36 2.15 13.11
N MET A 455 -0.11 2.96 14.07
CA MET A 455 -0.90 4.17 13.81
C MET A 455 -0.16 5.18 12.93
N LYS A 456 1.13 5.42 13.18
CA LYS A 456 1.95 6.27 12.32
C LYS A 456 1.95 5.80 10.86
N ARG A 457 2.10 4.49 10.62
CA ARG A 457 2.04 3.93 9.27
C ARG A 457 0.66 4.10 8.63
N MET A 458 -0.41 3.83 9.36
CA MET A 458 -1.78 4.02 8.87
C MET A 458 -2.06 5.47 8.49
N LEU A 459 -1.64 6.42 9.32
CA LEU A 459 -1.81 7.84 9.07
C LEU A 459 -0.99 8.31 7.86
N GLN A 460 0.22 7.78 7.68
CA GLN A 460 1.03 8.03 6.49
C GLN A 460 0.33 7.53 5.22
N VAL A 461 -0.23 6.32 5.25
CA VAL A 461 -1.00 5.76 4.13
C VAL A 461 -2.22 6.62 3.84
N ARG A 462 -3.03 6.97 4.84
CA ARG A 462 -4.19 7.84 4.66
C ARG A 462 -3.83 9.18 4.00
N ARG A 463 -2.73 9.80 4.40
CA ARG A 463 -2.26 11.08 3.84
C ARG A 463 -1.67 10.96 2.43
N SER A 464 -1.37 9.76 1.96
CA SER A 464 -0.80 9.54 0.61
C SER A 464 -1.83 9.64 -0.51
N THR A 465 -3.13 9.66 -0.20
CA THR A 465 -4.21 9.78 -1.17
C THR A 465 -5.34 10.66 -0.63
N GLN A 466 -5.99 11.42 -1.50
CA GLN A 466 -7.18 12.20 -1.17
C GLN A 466 -8.48 11.37 -1.19
N ALA A 467 -8.43 10.12 -1.65
CA ALA A 467 -9.61 9.26 -1.73
C ALA A 467 -10.28 9.04 -0.37
N PHE A 468 -9.51 8.95 0.73
CA PHE A 468 -10.09 8.81 2.07
C PHE A 468 -10.78 10.08 2.58
N GLY A 469 -10.24 11.27 2.26
CA GLY A 469 -10.79 12.54 2.72
C GLY A 469 -11.89 13.09 1.79
N ARG A 470 -11.74 12.92 0.48
CA ARG A 470 -12.60 13.57 -0.54
C ARG A 470 -13.36 12.60 -1.43
N GLY A 471 -13.04 11.30 -1.35
CA GLY A 471 -13.64 10.29 -2.22
C GLY A 471 -15.07 9.94 -1.84
N THR A 472 -15.80 9.44 -2.83
CA THR A 472 -17.12 8.84 -2.64
C THR A 472 -17.02 7.53 -1.89
N LEU A 473 -18.14 7.04 -1.36
CA LEU A 473 -18.28 5.73 -0.73
C LEU A 473 -19.21 4.87 -1.61
N ARG A 474 -18.73 3.66 -1.97
CA ARG A 474 -19.57 2.67 -2.64
C ARG A 474 -19.41 1.31 -1.96
N PHE A 475 -20.46 0.81 -1.32
CA PHE A 475 -20.46 -0.52 -0.71
C PHE A 475 -20.51 -1.62 -1.76
N ILE A 476 -19.67 -2.65 -1.56
CA ILE A 476 -19.78 -3.95 -2.23
C ILE A 476 -20.41 -4.91 -1.22
N ARG A 477 -21.42 -5.68 -1.65
CA ARG A 477 -22.20 -6.56 -0.76
C ARG A 477 -21.92 -8.02 -1.06
N PRO A 478 -20.80 -8.59 -0.60
CA PRO A 478 -20.54 -10.02 -0.76
C PRO A 478 -21.54 -10.85 0.03
N GLY A 479 -21.70 -12.13 -0.33
CA GLY A 479 -22.57 -13.05 0.37
C GLY A 479 -22.25 -13.21 1.87
N ASN A 480 -20.98 -13.12 2.24
CA ASN A 480 -20.55 -13.19 3.64
C ASN A 480 -20.79 -11.86 4.37
N ARG A 481 -21.76 -11.83 5.27
CA ARG A 481 -22.17 -10.63 6.03
C ARG A 481 -21.14 -10.19 7.07
N ARG A 482 -20.22 -11.08 7.45
CA ARG A 482 -19.15 -10.78 8.43
C ARG A 482 -18.01 -9.96 7.84
N VAL A 483 -17.99 -9.79 6.51
CA VAL A 483 -16.99 -9.00 5.81
C VAL A 483 -17.61 -7.70 5.30
N LEU A 484 -17.08 -6.57 5.74
CA LEU A 484 -17.43 -5.24 5.26
C LEU A 484 -16.51 -4.87 4.10
N VAL A 485 -17.11 -4.48 2.96
CA VAL A 485 -16.35 -4.14 1.75
C VAL A 485 -16.90 -2.86 1.14
N TYR A 486 -16.01 -1.94 0.80
CA TYR A 486 -16.38 -0.69 0.14
C TYR A 486 -15.22 -0.12 -0.67
N LEU A 487 -15.55 0.71 -1.62
CA LEU A 487 -14.64 1.50 -2.42
C LEU A 487 -14.65 2.97 -1.97
N ARG A 488 -13.48 3.58 -1.97
CA ARG A 488 -13.27 5.02 -1.85
C ARG A 488 -12.69 5.52 -3.17
N GLU A 489 -13.42 6.38 -3.88
CA GLU A 489 -13.08 6.77 -5.24
C GLU A 489 -12.93 8.29 -5.35
N TYR A 490 -11.77 8.75 -5.81
CA TYR A 490 -11.48 10.17 -6.04
C TYR A 490 -10.57 10.34 -7.26
N GLY A 491 -11.12 10.90 -8.34
CA GLY A 491 -10.39 11.03 -9.60
C GLY A 491 -9.96 9.66 -10.16
N ALA A 492 -8.67 9.45 -10.30
CA ALA A 492 -8.11 8.17 -10.73
C ALA A 492 -7.77 7.20 -9.56
N ASP A 493 -7.82 7.69 -8.33
CA ASP A 493 -7.52 6.87 -7.15
C ASP A 493 -8.77 6.07 -6.74
N VAL A 494 -8.66 4.75 -6.79
CA VAL A 494 -9.68 3.81 -6.33
C VAL A 494 -9.08 2.94 -5.24
N ILE A 495 -9.61 3.05 -4.02
CA ILE A 495 -9.17 2.28 -2.86
C ILE A 495 -10.25 1.29 -2.46
N LEU A 496 -9.95 0.01 -2.56
CA LEU A 496 -10.80 -1.08 -2.07
C LEU A 496 -10.44 -1.35 -0.61
N CYS A 497 -11.41 -1.17 0.28
CA CYS A 497 -11.32 -1.47 1.70
C CYS A 497 -12.08 -2.76 1.99
N VAL A 498 -11.41 -3.74 2.60
CA VAL A 498 -11.99 -5.03 2.97
C VAL A 498 -11.68 -5.29 4.43
N ALA A 499 -12.70 -5.53 5.26
CA ALA A 499 -12.55 -5.70 6.70
C ALA A 499 -13.35 -6.92 7.20
N ASN A 500 -12.68 -7.84 7.89
CA ASN A 500 -13.32 -8.94 8.58
C ASN A 500 -13.74 -8.50 9.99
N LEU A 501 -15.03 -8.41 10.24
CA LEU A 501 -15.61 -8.00 11.52
C LEU A 501 -15.68 -9.12 12.55
N ALA A 502 -15.38 -10.37 12.14
CA ALA A 502 -15.49 -11.54 13.00
C ALA A 502 -14.14 -11.94 13.60
N ARG A 503 -14.21 -12.60 14.76
CA ARG A 503 -13.04 -13.19 15.44
C ARG A 503 -12.39 -14.38 14.71
N SER A 504 -13.11 -14.99 13.77
CA SER A 504 -12.62 -16.13 12.99
C SER A 504 -12.28 -15.71 11.57
N ALA A 505 -11.38 -16.45 10.92
CA ALA A 505 -11.07 -16.24 9.52
C ALA A 505 -12.31 -16.36 8.64
N GLN A 506 -12.46 -15.44 7.67
CA GLN A 506 -13.61 -15.37 6.79
C GLN A 506 -13.18 -15.39 5.32
N PRO A 507 -13.68 -16.33 4.51
CA PRO A 507 -13.56 -16.24 3.06
C PRO A 507 -14.62 -15.25 2.52
N VAL A 508 -14.24 -14.55 1.46
CA VAL A 508 -15.14 -13.61 0.78
C VAL A 508 -14.89 -13.62 -0.72
N GLU A 509 -15.93 -13.67 -1.48
CA GLU A 509 -15.98 -13.51 -2.93
C GLU A 509 -16.44 -12.10 -3.25
N LEU A 510 -15.63 -11.35 -3.99
CA LEU A 510 -15.90 -9.96 -4.35
C LEU A 510 -16.18 -9.84 -5.84
N ASP A 511 -17.34 -9.30 -6.17
CA ASP A 511 -17.61 -8.88 -7.55
C ASP A 511 -16.87 -7.57 -7.83
N LEU A 512 -15.77 -7.67 -8.57
CA LEU A 512 -14.93 -6.55 -8.99
C LEU A 512 -14.82 -6.47 -10.52
N ALA A 513 -15.76 -7.02 -11.27
CA ALA A 513 -15.73 -7.09 -12.74
C ALA A 513 -15.53 -5.71 -13.39
N ASP A 514 -16.07 -4.63 -12.80
CA ASP A 514 -15.89 -3.23 -13.25
C ASP A 514 -14.42 -2.79 -13.25
N HIS A 515 -13.59 -3.46 -12.45
CA HIS A 515 -12.15 -3.17 -12.29
C HIS A 515 -11.25 -4.23 -12.94
N LYS A 516 -11.78 -5.02 -13.89
CA LYS A 516 -11.03 -6.05 -14.63
C LYS A 516 -9.71 -5.50 -15.16
N GLY A 517 -8.64 -6.27 -14.98
CA GLY A 517 -7.27 -5.92 -15.38
C GLY A 517 -6.53 -5.01 -14.40
N ALA A 518 -7.19 -4.48 -13.36
CA ALA A 518 -6.49 -3.76 -12.31
C ALA A 518 -5.79 -4.74 -11.35
N VAL A 519 -4.61 -4.34 -10.87
CA VAL A 519 -3.82 -5.06 -9.86
C VAL A 519 -4.08 -4.42 -8.50
N PRO A 520 -4.66 -5.15 -7.53
CA PRO A 520 -4.79 -4.65 -6.16
C PRO A 520 -3.41 -4.58 -5.49
N ILE A 521 -3.01 -3.39 -5.05
CA ILE A 521 -1.78 -3.17 -4.29
C ILE A 521 -2.16 -2.88 -2.85
N GLU A 522 -1.79 -3.77 -1.93
CA GLU A 522 -2.01 -3.57 -0.51
C GLU A 522 -1.13 -2.40 -0.03
N LEU A 523 -1.75 -1.39 0.63
CA LEU A 523 -1.11 -0.09 0.86
C LEU A 523 -0.11 -0.08 2.02
N LEU A 524 -0.27 -0.94 3.03
CA LEU A 524 0.64 -1.01 4.19
C LEU A 524 1.91 -1.79 3.87
N GLY A 525 1.76 -3.00 3.33
CA GLY A 525 2.87 -3.88 2.93
C GLY A 525 3.38 -3.59 1.53
N ARG A 526 2.70 -2.77 0.74
CA ARG A 526 3.00 -2.46 -0.67
C ARG A 526 3.10 -3.71 -1.54
N SER A 527 2.35 -4.73 -1.18
CA SER A 527 2.34 -6.01 -1.89
C SER A 527 1.29 -6.01 -2.98
N ALA A 528 1.69 -6.38 -4.20
CA ALA A 528 0.76 -6.60 -5.29
C ALA A 528 0.05 -7.95 -5.12
N PHE A 529 -1.26 -7.94 -5.36
CA PHE A 529 -2.11 -9.13 -5.37
C PHE A 529 -2.44 -9.52 -6.82
N PRO A 530 -2.98 -10.73 -7.07
CA PRO A 530 -3.38 -11.14 -8.41
C PRO A 530 -4.28 -10.11 -9.12
N PRO A 531 -4.14 -9.91 -10.44
CA PRO A 531 -5.01 -9.00 -11.17
C PRO A 531 -6.47 -9.44 -11.09
N ILE A 532 -7.37 -8.47 -11.11
CA ILE A 532 -8.81 -8.70 -11.12
C ILE A 532 -9.22 -9.28 -12.49
N GLY A 533 -9.83 -10.45 -12.49
CA GLY A 533 -10.37 -11.15 -13.66
C GLY A 533 -11.85 -10.90 -13.89
N GLU A 534 -12.49 -11.82 -14.62
CA GLU A 534 -13.95 -11.85 -14.83
C GLU A 534 -14.69 -12.60 -13.72
N LEU A 535 -14.01 -13.52 -13.04
CA LEU A 535 -14.58 -14.29 -11.94
C LEU A 535 -14.54 -13.49 -10.63
N PRO A 536 -15.42 -13.79 -9.66
CA PRO A 536 -15.36 -13.19 -8.34
C PRO A 536 -13.97 -13.30 -7.72
N TYR A 537 -13.51 -12.19 -7.14
CA TYR A 537 -12.18 -12.11 -6.52
C TYR A 537 -12.23 -12.71 -5.12
N LEU A 538 -11.56 -13.85 -4.93
CA LEU A 538 -11.57 -14.59 -3.66
C LEU A 538 -10.47 -14.08 -2.73
N LEU A 539 -10.87 -13.71 -1.50
CA LEU A 539 -9.95 -13.40 -0.40
C LEU A 539 -10.33 -14.22 0.83
N THR A 540 -9.33 -14.53 1.66
CA THR A 540 -9.53 -15.05 3.01
C THR A 540 -8.83 -14.12 3.99
N LEU A 541 -9.60 -13.55 4.91
CA LEU A 541 -9.09 -12.62 5.91
C LEU A 541 -9.03 -13.33 7.27
N PRO A 542 -7.90 -13.30 7.99
CA PRO A 542 -7.83 -13.69 9.40
C PRO A 542 -8.86 -12.94 10.25
N GLY A 543 -9.11 -13.41 11.47
CA GLY A 543 -10.00 -12.71 12.41
C GLY A 543 -9.59 -11.27 12.63
N TYR A 544 -10.54 -10.35 12.54
CA TYR A 544 -10.36 -8.89 12.67
C TYR A 544 -9.34 -8.25 11.72
N ALA A 545 -8.87 -8.98 10.67
CA ALA A 545 -7.97 -8.44 9.67
C ALA A 545 -8.69 -7.52 8.69
N PHE A 546 -7.92 -6.60 8.12
CA PHE A 546 -8.39 -5.71 7.08
C PHE A 546 -7.31 -5.51 6.02
N TYR A 547 -7.74 -5.09 4.82
CA TYR A 547 -6.85 -4.67 3.73
C TYR A 547 -7.35 -3.37 3.12
N TRP A 548 -6.41 -2.51 2.76
CA TRP A 548 -6.63 -1.36 1.89
C TRP A 548 -5.85 -1.56 0.61
N PHE A 549 -6.54 -1.79 -0.49
CA PHE A 549 -5.94 -1.99 -1.80
C PHE A 549 -6.12 -0.77 -2.68
N ARG A 550 -5.05 -0.25 -3.26
CA ARG A 550 -5.16 0.63 -4.42
C ARG A 550 -5.34 -0.24 -5.66
N LEU A 551 -6.38 -0.02 -6.43
CA LEU A 551 -6.62 -0.71 -7.70
C LEU A 551 -5.87 0.03 -8.81
N SER A 552 -4.73 -0.52 -9.24
CA SER A 552 -3.84 0.11 -10.23
C SER A 552 -3.91 -0.64 -11.55
N ARG A 553 -4.05 0.11 -12.66
CA ARG A 553 -3.95 -0.43 -14.01
C ARG A 553 -2.54 -0.34 -14.59
N GLU A 554 -1.64 0.37 -13.91
CA GLU A 554 -0.26 0.59 -14.33
C GLU A 554 0.72 -0.38 -13.64
N ALA A 555 0.29 -1.08 -12.60
CA ALA A 555 1.13 -1.99 -11.85
C ALA A 555 1.26 -3.34 -12.58
N GLU A 556 2.46 -3.89 -12.55
CA GLU A 556 2.69 -5.26 -13.01
C GLU A 556 2.11 -6.25 -11.99
N ALA A 557 1.55 -7.36 -12.49
CA ALA A 557 1.12 -8.48 -11.67
C ALA A 557 2.30 -9.03 -10.87
N PRO A 558 2.08 -9.57 -9.65
CA PRO A 558 3.15 -10.13 -8.87
C PRO A 558 3.83 -11.27 -9.67
N PRO A 559 5.16 -11.42 -9.56
CA PRO A 559 5.92 -12.38 -10.38
C PRO A 559 5.54 -13.85 -10.11
N TRP A 560 4.90 -14.15 -8.98
CA TRP A 560 4.36 -15.48 -8.64
C TRP A 560 2.94 -15.69 -9.20
N HIS A 561 2.28 -14.62 -9.61
CA HIS A 561 1.00 -14.71 -10.31
C HIS A 561 1.29 -14.86 -11.81
N ASP A 562 1.52 -16.07 -12.22
CA ASP A 562 1.33 -16.41 -13.62
C ASP A 562 -0.19 -16.55 -13.85
N GLU A 563 -0.71 -15.89 -14.89
CA GLU A 563 -2.07 -16.16 -15.40
C GLU A 563 -2.17 -17.58 -15.98
N ARG A 564 -1.73 -18.56 -15.21
CA ARG A 564 -1.90 -19.98 -15.48
C ARG A 564 -3.27 -20.43 -14.97
N GLY A 565 -4.29 -19.62 -15.22
CA GLY A 565 -5.65 -20.13 -15.25
C GLY A 565 -5.66 -21.29 -16.24
N ALA A 566 -6.20 -22.41 -15.85
CA ALA A 566 -6.34 -23.58 -16.73
C ALA A 566 -6.77 -23.07 -18.09
N ARG A 567 -5.90 -23.23 -19.11
CA ARG A 567 -6.26 -22.89 -20.48
C ARG A 567 -7.40 -23.82 -20.88
N GLU A 568 -8.62 -23.37 -20.71
CA GLU A 568 -9.81 -24.11 -21.11
C GLU A 568 -9.81 -24.47 -22.59
N ASP A 569 -8.98 -23.80 -23.40
CA ASP A 569 -8.89 -23.92 -24.85
C ASP A 569 -7.65 -24.63 -25.36
N LEU A 570 -6.98 -25.50 -24.58
CA LEU A 570 -5.89 -26.32 -25.14
C LEU A 570 -6.43 -27.27 -26.20
N PRO A 571 -5.78 -27.35 -27.38
CA PRO A 571 -6.16 -28.29 -28.42
C PRO A 571 -6.07 -29.73 -27.90
N VAL A 572 -7.02 -30.57 -28.30
CA VAL A 572 -7.04 -32.00 -27.92
C VAL A 572 -6.40 -32.83 -29.03
N LEU A 573 -5.43 -33.66 -28.67
CA LEU A 573 -4.82 -34.66 -29.56
C LEU A 573 -5.25 -36.06 -29.14
N VAL A 574 -5.77 -36.84 -30.09
CA VAL A 574 -6.20 -38.23 -29.82
C VAL A 574 -5.09 -39.17 -30.28
N LEU A 575 -4.34 -39.69 -29.34
CA LEU A 575 -3.19 -40.58 -29.59
C LEU A 575 -3.66 -41.99 -29.82
N ILE A 576 -2.94 -42.71 -30.71
CA ILE A 576 -3.11 -44.13 -30.98
C ILE A 576 -2.28 -44.95 -29.99
N GLU A 577 -0.98 -44.61 -29.91
CA GLU A 577 0.03 -45.34 -29.13
C GLU A 577 1.21 -44.42 -28.85
N GLY A 578 1.22 -43.75 -27.68
CA GLY A 578 2.28 -42.85 -27.26
C GLY A 578 2.87 -41.96 -28.38
N TRP A 579 4.18 -41.81 -28.43
CA TRP A 579 4.89 -41.03 -29.46
C TRP A 579 4.76 -41.57 -30.88
N SER A 580 4.57 -42.89 -31.06
CA SER A 580 4.36 -43.50 -32.38
C SER A 580 3.20 -42.87 -33.13
N SER A 581 2.21 -42.28 -32.42
CA SER A 581 1.07 -41.58 -32.98
C SER A 581 1.41 -40.40 -33.86
N PHE A 582 2.62 -39.87 -33.76
CA PHE A 582 3.06 -38.70 -34.56
C PHE A 582 3.97 -39.08 -35.73
N PHE A 583 4.32 -40.37 -35.86
CA PHE A 583 5.27 -40.87 -36.82
C PHE A 583 4.67 -41.93 -37.75
N PRO A 584 4.29 -41.53 -39.01
CA PRO A 584 3.68 -42.46 -39.95
C PRO A 584 4.50 -43.73 -40.23
N GLU A 585 5.82 -43.61 -40.11
CA GLU A 585 6.78 -44.68 -40.25
C GLU A 585 6.85 -45.69 -39.08
N ARG A 586 6.27 -45.31 -37.93
CA ARG A 586 6.27 -46.16 -36.68
C ARG A 586 4.93 -46.81 -36.35
N VAL A 587 3.90 -46.57 -37.15
CA VAL A 587 2.56 -47.13 -36.97
C VAL A 587 2.25 -48.18 -38.04
N ALA A 588 1.26 -49.02 -37.75
CA ALA A 588 0.80 -49.99 -38.75
C ALA A 588 0.27 -49.28 -40.03
N PRO A 589 0.42 -49.90 -41.24
CA PRO A 589 0.12 -49.29 -42.53
C PRO A 589 -1.28 -48.66 -42.62
N TRP A 590 -2.29 -49.22 -41.99
CA TRP A 590 -3.67 -48.71 -42.00
C TRP A 590 -3.87 -47.48 -41.09
N ARG A 591 -2.91 -47.15 -40.20
CA ARG A 591 -2.90 -45.99 -39.33
C ARG A 591 -2.06 -44.82 -39.80
N THR A 592 -1.33 -44.95 -40.91
CA THR A 592 -0.39 -43.96 -41.45
C THR A 592 -1.05 -42.62 -41.71
N ASN A 593 -2.29 -42.60 -42.26
CA ASN A 593 -3.02 -41.35 -42.51
C ASN A 593 -3.40 -40.62 -41.22
N LEU A 594 -3.73 -41.38 -40.18
CA LEU A 594 -4.07 -40.80 -38.87
C LEU A 594 -2.83 -40.20 -38.18
N ALA A 595 -1.68 -40.90 -38.23
CA ALA A 595 -0.43 -40.39 -37.70
C ALA A 595 0.02 -39.12 -38.46
N SER A 596 -0.14 -39.10 -39.79
CA SER A 596 0.15 -37.90 -40.60
C SER A 596 -0.76 -36.73 -40.21
N ALA A 597 -2.02 -36.95 -39.95
CA ALA A 597 -2.97 -35.93 -39.51
C ALA A 597 -2.63 -35.39 -38.11
N LEU A 598 -2.25 -36.25 -37.17
CA LEU A 598 -1.81 -35.86 -35.83
C LEU A 598 -0.50 -35.04 -35.88
N ARG A 599 0.45 -35.46 -36.70
CA ARG A 599 1.69 -34.68 -36.93
C ARG A 599 1.37 -33.31 -37.55
N ALA A 600 0.48 -33.23 -38.50
CA ALA A 600 0.01 -31.97 -39.08
C ALA A 600 -0.70 -31.07 -38.03
N GLN A 601 -1.47 -31.64 -37.14
CA GLN A 601 -2.10 -30.91 -36.03
C GLN A 601 -1.07 -30.35 -35.03
N LEU A 602 -0.08 -31.17 -34.65
CA LEU A 602 1.04 -30.75 -33.82
C LEU A 602 1.79 -29.55 -34.45
N GLN A 603 2.14 -29.66 -35.72
CA GLN A 603 2.93 -28.67 -36.46
C GLN A 603 2.14 -27.39 -36.79
N GLY A 604 0.87 -27.51 -37.16
CA GLY A 604 0.05 -26.38 -37.66
C GLY A 604 -0.75 -25.64 -36.61
N ARG A 605 -1.03 -26.27 -35.45
CA ARG A 605 -1.89 -25.67 -34.43
C ARG A 605 -1.26 -25.64 -33.03
N VAL A 606 -0.75 -26.79 -32.56
CA VAL A 606 -0.30 -26.95 -31.19
C VAL A 606 1.00 -26.16 -30.95
N LEU A 607 2.03 -26.42 -31.72
CA LEU A 607 3.33 -25.75 -31.57
C LEU A 607 3.30 -24.26 -31.87
N PRO A 608 2.66 -23.77 -32.94
CA PRO A 608 2.55 -22.33 -33.16
C PRO A 608 1.79 -21.63 -32.03
N GLY A 609 0.71 -22.22 -31.53
CA GLY A 609 -0.03 -21.72 -30.39
C GLY A 609 0.81 -21.64 -29.10
N TYR A 610 1.62 -22.66 -28.84
CA TYR A 610 2.55 -22.65 -27.72
C TYR A 610 3.66 -21.63 -27.89
N LEU A 611 4.32 -21.58 -29.07
CA LEU A 611 5.41 -20.64 -29.35
C LEU A 611 4.95 -19.17 -29.21
N ALA A 612 3.72 -18.85 -29.61
CA ALA A 612 3.16 -17.51 -29.48
C ALA A 612 3.07 -17.00 -28.02
N THR A 613 3.03 -17.91 -27.06
CA THR A 613 2.96 -17.58 -25.62
C THR A 613 4.33 -17.54 -24.96
N GLN A 614 5.40 -17.94 -25.64
CA GLN A 614 6.73 -18.02 -25.04
C GLN A 614 7.55 -16.76 -25.28
N ARG A 615 8.11 -16.16 -24.21
CA ARG A 615 8.97 -14.96 -24.31
C ARG A 615 10.22 -15.20 -25.14
N TRP A 616 10.78 -16.40 -25.14
CA TRP A 616 11.96 -16.75 -25.91
C TRP A 616 11.67 -16.98 -27.42
N ALA A 617 10.41 -17.05 -27.81
CA ALA A 617 9.98 -17.13 -29.22
C ALA A 617 9.62 -15.77 -29.82
N ALA A 618 9.60 -14.71 -29.05
CA ALA A 618 9.16 -13.38 -29.44
C ALA A 618 10.26 -12.55 -30.11
N PRO A 619 10.67 -12.78 -31.35
CA PRO A 619 10.51 -11.78 -32.39
C PRO A 619 10.05 -12.39 -33.76
N VAL A 620 9.53 -13.59 -33.71
CA VAL A 620 8.86 -14.17 -34.85
C VAL A 620 7.48 -13.53 -34.89
N GLY A 621 7.21 -12.56 -35.77
CA GLY A 621 5.94 -11.83 -35.94
C GLY A 621 4.73 -12.75 -36.16
N LEU A 622 4.40 -13.53 -35.15
CA LEU A 622 3.14 -14.23 -34.99
C LEU A 622 2.15 -13.15 -34.52
N ALA A 623 1.37 -12.62 -35.49
CA ALA A 623 0.34 -11.64 -35.20
C ALA A 623 -0.60 -12.19 -34.09
N THR A 624 -0.45 -11.67 -32.86
CA THR A 624 -1.43 -11.83 -31.80
C THR A 624 -2.64 -11.00 -32.20
N GLY A 625 -3.74 -11.67 -32.57
CA GLY A 625 -5.01 -10.99 -32.77
C GLY A 625 -5.69 -11.29 -34.10
N THR A 626 -6.33 -12.44 -34.23
CA THR A 626 -7.50 -12.57 -35.05
C THR A 626 -8.57 -13.35 -34.28
N ALA A 627 -9.72 -12.68 -34.13
CA ALA A 627 -10.95 -13.26 -33.65
C ALA A 627 -11.28 -14.57 -34.42
N PRO A 628 -12.01 -15.52 -33.82
CA PRO A 628 -12.38 -16.76 -34.48
C PRO A 628 -13.29 -16.43 -35.68
N GLY A 629 -12.74 -16.51 -36.91
CA GLY A 629 -13.50 -16.27 -38.15
C GLY A 629 -12.73 -15.77 -39.36
N ALA A 630 -11.48 -15.27 -39.22
CA ALA A 630 -10.73 -14.78 -40.39
C ALA A 630 -9.88 -15.89 -41.02
N ARG A 631 -10.37 -16.53 -42.07
CA ARG A 631 -9.59 -17.31 -43.00
C ARG A 631 -8.82 -16.34 -43.92
N GLY A 632 -7.50 -16.23 -43.72
CA GLY A 632 -6.68 -15.46 -44.68
C GLY A 632 -5.26 -15.25 -44.27
N ALA A 633 -4.34 -15.91 -44.97
CA ALA A 633 -2.91 -15.61 -45.22
C ALA A 633 -1.91 -15.73 -44.07
N GLY A 634 -1.09 -16.79 -44.07
CA GLY A 634 0.28 -16.78 -43.53
C GLY A 634 0.43 -17.20 -42.06
N ALA A 635 -0.28 -18.22 -41.58
CA ALA A 635 0.05 -18.88 -40.31
C ALA A 635 1.44 -19.54 -40.46
N ALA A 636 2.42 -19.06 -39.67
CA ALA A 636 3.73 -19.67 -39.60
C ALA A 636 3.57 -21.13 -39.10
N GLY A 637 3.88 -22.11 -39.94
CA GLY A 637 3.91 -23.50 -39.58
C GLY A 637 5.21 -23.85 -38.85
N ALA A 638 5.15 -24.68 -37.86
CA ALA A 638 6.33 -25.25 -37.17
C ALA A 638 6.53 -26.66 -37.70
N VAL A 639 7.53 -26.88 -38.52
CA VAL A 639 7.84 -28.19 -39.12
C VAL A 639 8.83 -28.93 -38.25
N LEU A 640 8.53 -30.19 -37.90
CA LEU A 640 9.45 -31.06 -37.15
C LEU A 640 10.66 -31.37 -38.06
N ASP A 641 11.84 -30.86 -37.68
CA ASP A 641 13.09 -30.98 -38.46
C ASP A 641 13.87 -32.26 -38.09
N ASP A 642 14.03 -32.53 -36.78
CA ASP A 642 14.66 -33.75 -36.31
C ASP A 642 14.14 -34.16 -34.91
N TRP A 643 14.28 -35.42 -34.55
CA TRP A 643 13.83 -35.93 -33.25
C TRP A 643 14.58 -37.19 -32.84
N CYS A 644 14.61 -37.42 -31.51
CA CYS A 644 15.05 -38.72 -30.95
C CYS A 644 14.34 -39.00 -29.63
N LEU A 645 14.27 -40.26 -29.26
CA LEU A 645 13.82 -40.75 -27.95
C LEU A 645 15.07 -41.05 -27.11
N PRO A 646 15.30 -40.29 -26.02
CA PRO A 646 16.49 -40.44 -25.17
C PRO A 646 16.49 -41.79 -24.41
N GLN A 647 15.31 -42.38 -24.23
CA GLN A 647 15.09 -43.69 -23.61
C GLN A 647 14.05 -44.47 -24.43
N PRO A 648 14.44 -45.15 -25.48
CA PRO A 648 13.51 -45.86 -26.38
C PRO A 648 12.58 -46.85 -25.69
N ASP A 649 13.07 -47.50 -24.64
CA ASP A 649 12.30 -48.54 -23.89
C ASP A 649 11.19 -47.94 -23.01
N LEU A 650 11.30 -46.69 -22.63
CA LEU A 650 10.34 -46.02 -21.75
C LEU A 650 9.42 -45.03 -22.47
N GLU A 651 9.80 -44.58 -23.67
CA GLU A 651 9.06 -43.65 -24.52
C GLU A 651 8.44 -42.44 -23.78
N ARG A 652 9.09 -41.98 -22.69
CA ARG A 652 8.55 -40.87 -21.87
C ARG A 652 8.78 -39.50 -22.48
N TRP A 653 9.89 -39.30 -23.16
CA TRP A 653 10.31 -37.97 -23.66
C TRP A 653 10.70 -38.03 -25.12
N LEU A 654 10.47 -36.90 -25.79
CA LEU A 654 10.88 -36.67 -27.18
C LEU A 654 11.77 -35.44 -27.24
N LEU A 655 13.03 -35.59 -27.63
CA LEU A 655 13.88 -34.46 -27.96
C LEU A 655 13.57 -34.08 -29.42
N ALA A 656 13.01 -32.89 -29.61
CA ALA A 656 12.52 -32.47 -30.93
C ALA A 656 13.04 -31.07 -31.32
N SER A 657 13.50 -30.92 -32.56
CA SER A 657 13.80 -29.65 -33.17
C SER A 657 12.76 -29.30 -34.24
N PHE A 658 12.38 -28.04 -34.31
CA PHE A 658 11.36 -27.53 -35.21
C PHE A 658 11.90 -26.36 -36.01
N GLU A 659 11.63 -26.36 -37.31
CA GLU A 659 11.85 -25.20 -38.17
C GLU A 659 10.57 -24.36 -38.25
N VAL A 660 10.68 -23.08 -37.87
CA VAL A 660 9.56 -22.15 -37.85
C VAL A 660 9.84 -21.06 -38.88
N GLN A 661 8.95 -20.91 -39.86
CA GLN A 661 9.03 -19.84 -40.86
C GLN A 661 8.20 -18.64 -40.39
N SER A 662 8.83 -17.47 -40.33
CA SER A 662 8.15 -16.21 -40.04
C SER A 662 8.57 -15.17 -41.10
N GLY A 663 7.72 -14.93 -42.07
CA GLY A 663 8.04 -14.06 -43.19
C GLY A 663 9.25 -14.54 -43.99
N ALA A 664 10.26 -13.70 -44.17
CA ALA A 664 11.50 -14.01 -44.88
C ALA A 664 12.60 -14.69 -44.05
N GLN A 665 12.37 -14.91 -42.73
CA GLN A 665 13.36 -15.52 -41.83
C GLN A 665 12.87 -16.87 -41.31
N ALA A 666 13.69 -17.92 -41.47
CA ALA A 666 13.47 -19.23 -40.82
C ALA A 666 14.30 -19.31 -39.54
N GLY A 667 13.72 -19.84 -38.49
CA GLY A 667 14.39 -20.09 -37.22
C GLY A 667 14.23 -21.55 -36.78
N ARG A 668 15.31 -22.14 -36.27
CA ARG A 668 15.26 -23.51 -35.71
C ARG A 668 15.12 -23.43 -34.18
N TYR A 669 14.15 -24.15 -33.64
CA TYR A 669 13.82 -24.16 -32.21
C TYR A 669 13.94 -25.57 -31.62
N PHE A 670 14.44 -25.68 -30.41
CA PHE A 670 14.50 -26.93 -29.65
C PHE A 670 13.43 -26.91 -28.55
N VAL A 671 12.52 -27.89 -28.60
CA VAL A 671 11.46 -28.09 -27.61
C VAL A 671 11.40 -29.55 -27.20
N PRO A 672 11.99 -29.93 -26.07
CA PRO A 672 11.82 -31.27 -25.53
C PRO A 672 10.38 -31.45 -25.06
N LEU A 673 9.75 -32.54 -25.41
CA LEU A 673 8.33 -32.80 -25.12
C LEU A 673 8.17 -34.02 -24.22
N THR A 674 7.10 -34.05 -23.44
CA THR A 674 6.67 -35.16 -22.60
C THR A 674 5.17 -35.39 -22.71
N ILE A 675 4.76 -36.67 -22.59
CA ILE A 675 3.36 -37.07 -22.44
C ILE A 675 3.17 -37.59 -21.02
N ALA A 676 2.16 -37.05 -20.31
CA ALA A 676 1.75 -37.53 -19.02
C ALA A 676 0.26 -37.84 -19.01
N LEU A 677 -0.08 -39.10 -18.72
CA LEU A 677 -1.44 -39.55 -18.58
C LEU A 677 -1.86 -39.45 -17.11
N GLU A 678 -3.07 -38.96 -16.84
CA GLU A 678 -3.58 -38.71 -15.50
C GLU A 678 -3.68 -39.98 -14.66
N ASP A 679 -4.22 -41.04 -15.25
CA ASP A 679 -4.40 -42.32 -14.58
C ASP A 679 -3.08 -43.07 -14.25
N ALA A 680 -2.00 -42.73 -14.95
CA ALA A 680 -0.70 -43.37 -14.75
C ALA A 680 0.13 -42.71 -13.64
N ASP A 681 0.07 -41.38 -13.51
CA ASP A 681 0.80 -40.61 -12.49
C ASP A 681 0.13 -39.24 -12.34
N GLU A 682 -0.87 -39.14 -11.46
CA GLU A 682 -1.64 -37.92 -11.19
C GLU A 682 -0.76 -36.77 -10.70
N ALA A 683 0.25 -37.06 -9.88
CA ALA A 683 1.13 -36.04 -9.32
C ALA A 683 2.01 -35.41 -10.41
N ARG A 684 2.54 -36.20 -11.32
CA ARG A 684 3.32 -35.74 -12.49
C ARG A 684 2.43 -34.98 -13.48
N TYR A 685 1.22 -35.51 -13.75
CA TYR A 685 0.22 -34.83 -14.59
C TYR A 685 -0.08 -33.43 -14.08
N ARG A 686 -0.40 -33.26 -12.80
CA ARG A 686 -0.70 -31.97 -12.17
C ARG A 686 0.50 -30.99 -12.25
N ARG A 687 1.72 -31.47 -12.05
CA ARG A 687 2.93 -30.62 -12.18
C ARG A 687 3.16 -30.12 -13.61
N LEU A 688 2.79 -30.93 -14.61
CA LEU A 688 3.02 -30.62 -16.02
C LEU A 688 1.90 -29.78 -16.67
N LEU A 689 0.71 -29.69 -16.04
CA LEU A 689 -0.39 -28.88 -16.53
C LEU A 689 0.00 -27.42 -16.88
N PRO A 690 0.79 -26.70 -16.07
CA PRO A 690 1.19 -25.32 -16.41
C PRO A 690 2.09 -25.22 -17.67
N ALA A 691 2.79 -26.29 -18.02
CA ALA A 691 3.68 -26.36 -19.17
C ALA A 691 3.03 -27.08 -20.36
N ALA A 692 1.72 -27.35 -20.32
CA ALA A 692 1.01 -28.11 -21.33
C ALA A 692 0.86 -27.32 -22.64
N LEU A 693 1.10 -28.02 -23.76
CA LEU A 693 0.89 -27.56 -25.13
C LEU A 693 -0.48 -28.00 -25.66
N ALA A 694 -0.92 -29.21 -25.28
CA ALA A 694 -2.19 -29.80 -25.69
C ALA A 694 -2.71 -30.77 -24.62
N ARG A 695 -4.03 -31.00 -24.57
CA ARG A 695 -4.61 -32.16 -23.92
C ARG A 695 -4.41 -33.35 -24.83
N VAL A 696 -4.15 -34.51 -24.24
CA VAL A 696 -4.04 -35.78 -24.98
C VAL A 696 -5.10 -36.76 -24.47
N ARG A 697 -5.60 -37.57 -25.38
CA ARG A 697 -6.46 -38.70 -25.08
C ARG A 697 -5.90 -39.94 -25.75
N GLN A 698 -5.67 -41.01 -24.98
CA GLN A 698 -5.25 -42.31 -25.50
C GLN A 698 -6.21 -43.37 -24.98
N HIS A 699 -7.05 -43.90 -25.84
CA HIS A 699 -8.18 -44.74 -25.47
C HIS A 699 -9.11 -44.10 -24.44
N ALA A 700 -9.22 -44.66 -23.23
CA ALA A 700 -9.98 -44.12 -22.12
C ALA A 700 -9.19 -43.13 -21.24
N ALA A 701 -7.85 -43.15 -21.35
CA ALA A 701 -6.98 -42.32 -20.54
C ALA A 701 -6.89 -40.88 -21.10
N THR A 702 -6.92 -39.91 -20.22
CA THR A 702 -6.69 -38.51 -20.53
C THR A 702 -5.34 -38.07 -19.97
N GLY A 703 -4.77 -37.00 -20.58
CA GLY A 703 -3.47 -36.49 -20.16
C GLY A 703 -3.08 -35.19 -20.85
N VAL A 704 -1.81 -34.85 -20.78
CA VAL A 704 -1.23 -33.66 -21.43
C VAL A 704 0.02 -33.99 -22.23
N LEU A 705 0.21 -33.26 -23.32
CA LEU A 705 1.48 -33.04 -24.01
C LEU A 705 2.08 -31.76 -23.44
N ALA A 706 3.25 -31.85 -22.86
CA ALA A 706 3.87 -30.71 -22.15
C ALA A 706 5.35 -30.52 -22.54
N ASP A 707 5.89 -29.35 -22.25
CA ASP A 707 7.33 -29.08 -22.33
C ASP A 707 8.05 -29.89 -21.24
N ALA A 708 8.97 -30.74 -21.63
CA ALA A 708 9.66 -31.66 -20.72
C ALA A 708 10.61 -30.94 -19.74
N THR A 709 10.93 -29.66 -19.93
CA THR A 709 11.75 -28.92 -18.97
C THR A 709 11.07 -28.72 -17.62
N ALA A 710 9.76 -28.86 -17.56
CA ALA A 710 8.98 -28.86 -16.30
C ALA A 710 8.92 -30.26 -15.65
N ASP A 711 9.48 -31.28 -16.28
CA ASP A 711 9.50 -32.67 -15.79
C ASP A 711 10.80 -32.93 -15.02
N GLU A 712 10.67 -33.25 -13.75
CA GLU A 712 11.79 -33.52 -12.86
C GLU A 712 12.64 -34.75 -13.33
N ASP A 713 11.94 -35.79 -13.76
CA ASP A 713 12.61 -37.01 -14.23
C ASP A 713 13.37 -36.75 -15.54
N PHE A 714 12.87 -35.84 -16.39
CA PHE A 714 13.60 -35.41 -17.59
C PHE A 714 14.90 -34.71 -17.22
N CYS A 715 14.85 -33.76 -16.28
CA CYS A 715 16.05 -33.05 -15.87
C CYS A 715 17.10 -33.97 -15.23
N ARG A 716 16.67 -34.96 -14.43
CA ARG A 716 17.57 -36.02 -13.91
C ARG A 716 18.16 -36.85 -15.02
N MET A 717 17.36 -37.32 -15.97
CA MET A 717 17.83 -38.06 -17.14
C MET A 717 18.88 -37.27 -17.94
N VAL A 718 18.69 -35.96 -18.11
CA VAL A 718 19.66 -35.08 -18.78
C VAL A 718 20.99 -35.04 -18.04
N ILE A 719 20.99 -34.92 -16.73
CA ILE A 719 22.21 -34.94 -15.91
C ILE A 719 22.93 -36.28 -16.03
N ASP A 720 22.20 -37.40 -15.92
CA ASP A 720 22.76 -38.76 -16.02
C ASP A 720 23.31 -39.00 -17.41
N ALA A 721 22.66 -38.51 -18.44
CA ALA A 721 23.13 -38.63 -19.83
C ALA A 721 24.44 -37.83 -20.06
N ILE A 722 24.55 -36.65 -19.47
CA ILE A 722 25.79 -35.85 -19.49
C ILE A 722 26.89 -36.58 -18.70
N GLY A 723 26.61 -37.00 -17.48
CA GLY A 723 27.58 -37.68 -16.65
C GLY A 723 28.13 -38.99 -17.27
N ALA A 724 27.27 -39.71 -18.00
CA ALA A 724 27.64 -40.94 -18.72
C ALA A 724 28.26 -40.68 -20.10
N GLY A 725 28.33 -39.43 -20.57
CA GLY A 725 28.86 -39.12 -21.90
C GLY A 725 28.06 -39.77 -23.04
N ARG A 726 26.73 -39.86 -22.90
CA ARG A 726 25.88 -40.60 -23.90
C ARG A 726 25.85 -39.92 -25.25
N GLU A 727 25.79 -40.74 -26.28
CA GLU A 727 25.49 -40.35 -27.64
C GLU A 727 24.16 -40.99 -28.07
N LEU A 728 23.24 -40.19 -28.63
CA LEU A 728 21.92 -40.60 -29.06
C LEU A 728 21.79 -40.40 -30.55
N THR A 729 21.30 -41.40 -31.29
CA THR A 729 21.03 -41.26 -32.73
C THR A 729 19.65 -40.60 -32.90
N SER A 730 19.59 -39.50 -33.65
CA SER A 730 18.35 -38.87 -34.09
C SER A 730 18.01 -39.28 -35.54
N GLN A 731 16.86 -38.87 -36.05
CA GLN A 731 16.42 -39.21 -37.39
C GLN A 731 17.44 -38.76 -38.46
N HIS A 732 18.06 -37.61 -38.28
CA HIS A 732 18.95 -37.01 -39.30
C HIS A 732 20.33 -36.64 -38.74
N GLY A 733 20.65 -36.97 -37.52
CA GLY A 733 21.90 -36.60 -36.87
C GLY A 733 22.18 -37.35 -35.57
N ARG A 734 22.96 -36.71 -34.73
CA ARG A 734 23.35 -37.25 -33.40
C ARG A 734 23.23 -36.18 -32.33
N VAL A 735 22.77 -36.55 -31.15
CA VAL A 735 22.80 -35.74 -29.94
C VAL A 735 23.90 -36.29 -29.04
N ARG A 736 24.92 -35.48 -28.75
CA ARG A 736 26.06 -35.85 -27.91
C ARG A 736 25.99 -35.12 -26.58
N CYS A 737 26.07 -35.88 -25.51
CA CYS A 737 26.18 -35.38 -24.15
C CYS A 737 27.65 -35.46 -23.72
N THR A 738 28.28 -34.35 -23.33
CA THR A 738 29.70 -34.34 -23.01
C THR A 738 29.89 -33.71 -21.63
N PRO A 739 30.39 -34.46 -20.62
CA PRO A 739 30.77 -33.92 -19.33
C PRO A 739 32.10 -33.15 -19.43
N THR A 740 32.29 -32.19 -18.52
CA THR A 740 33.58 -31.54 -18.30
C THR A 740 34.29 -32.10 -17.07
N SER A 741 35.54 -31.69 -16.82
CA SER A 741 36.28 -32.04 -15.61
C SER A 741 35.53 -31.66 -14.30
N ALA A 742 34.78 -30.55 -14.31
CA ALA A 742 34.02 -30.06 -13.15
C ALA A 742 32.80 -30.94 -12.79
N PHE A 743 32.27 -31.77 -13.70
CA PHE A 743 31.06 -32.59 -13.43
C PHE A 743 31.22 -33.52 -12.26
N GLY A 744 32.32 -34.26 -12.24
CA GLY A 744 32.60 -35.28 -11.19
C GLY A 744 32.72 -34.65 -9.81
N GLU A 745 33.39 -33.51 -9.68
CA GLU A 745 33.58 -32.80 -8.41
C GLU A 745 32.24 -32.24 -7.88
N LEU A 746 31.47 -31.61 -8.76
CA LEU A 746 30.14 -31.04 -8.42
C LEU A 746 29.16 -32.16 -8.00
N ARG A 747 29.17 -33.28 -8.69
CA ARG A 747 28.28 -34.41 -8.37
C ARG A 747 28.68 -35.09 -7.06
N ALA A 748 29.99 -35.23 -6.81
CA ALA A 748 30.51 -35.81 -5.56
C ALA A 748 30.23 -34.89 -4.33
N ALA A 749 30.27 -33.59 -4.52
CA ALA A 749 29.92 -32.61 -3.47
C ALA A 749 28.43 -32.68 -3.08
N HIS A 750 27.55 -33.21 -3.93
CA HIS A 750 26.11 -33.32 -3.72
C HIS A 750 25.60 -34.74 -3.99
N PRO A 751 25.92 -35.75 -3.12
CA PRO A 751 25.64 -37.17 -3.36
C PRO A 751 24.17 -37.56 -3.25
N GLY A 752 23.31 -36.70 -2.71
CA GLY A 752 21.88 -36.93 -2.49
C GLY A 752 21.01 -36.86 -3.74
N GLU A 753 19.72 -37.11 -3.56
CA GLU A 753 18.71 -36.93 -4.59
C GLU A 753 18.58 -35.43 -4.96
N LEU A 754 18.60 -35.14 -6.24
CA LEU A 754 18.56 -33.78 -6.73
C LEU A 754 17.08 -33.36 -6.99
N SER A 755 16.53 -32.49 -6.16
CA SER A 755 15.18 -31.96 -6.33
C SER A 755 15.19 -30.77 -7.33
N LEU A 756 14.10 -30.61 -8.10
CA LEU A 756 13.94 -29.42 -8.94
C LEU A 756 13.59 -28.19 -8.10
N GLY A 757 14.33 -27.12 -8.34
CA GLY A 757 13.90 -25.79 -7.94
C GLY A 757 12.91 -25.20 -8.96
N PRO A 758 12.31 -24.02 -8.65
CA PRO A 758 11.44 -23.32 -9.58
C PRO A 758 12.18 -23.06 -10.89
N VAL A 759 11.46 -23.20 -12.01
CA VAL A 759 11.96 -22.77 -13.32
C VAL A 759 12.25 -21.29 -13.24
N GLY A 760 13.50 -20.91 -13.47
CA GLY A 760 13.94 -19.52 -13.39
C GLY A 760 13.31 -18.65 -14.48
N PRO A 761 13.48 -17.32 -14.42
CA PRO A 761 12.96 -16.43 -15.43
C PRO A 761 13.47 -16.86 -16.80
N GLN A 762 12.53 -16.96 -17.76
CA GLN A 762 12.87 -17.31 -19.15
C GLN A 762 13.69 -16.19 -19.76
N GLY A 763 14.91 -16.50 -20.20
CA GLY A 763 15.72 -15.59 -20.98
C GLY A 763 15.13 -15.36 -22.40
N THR A 764 15.68 -14.40 -23.10
CA THR A 764 15.25 -14.07 -24.49
C THR A 764 15.49 -15.22 -25.50
N ASN A 765 16.29 -16.22 -25.17
CA ASN A 765 16.64 -17.35 -26.04
C ASN A 765 16.79 -18.69 -25.30
N SER A 766 16.56 -18.76 -24.02
CA SER A 766 16.81 -19.95 -23.22
C SER A 766 15.82 -20.11 -22.08
N SER A 767 15.63 -21.34 -21.62
CA SER A 767 14.94 -21.69 -20.39
C SER A 767 15.95 -22.24 -19.39
N THR A 768 15.80 -21.88 -18.12
CA THR A 768 16.75 -22.26 -17.05
C THR A 768 16.04 -23.04 -15.96
N VAL A 769 16.69 -24.06 -15.44
CA VAL A 769 16.17 -24.90 -14.36
C VAL A 769 17.26 -25.09 -13.31
N ARG A 770 16.95 -24.81 -12.04
CA ARG A 770 17.83 -25.15 -10.91
C ARG A 770 17.60 -26.59 -10.50
N ILE A 771 18.68 -27.35 -10.29
CA ILE A 771 18.61 -28.75 -9.95
C ILE A 771 19.37 -28.98 -8.65
N GLY A 772 18.63 -29.02 -7.57
CA GLY A 772 19.19 -29.02 -6.20
C GLY A 772 20.03 -27.78 -5.95
N ASP A 773 21.09 -27.99 -5.15
CA ASP A 773 22.14 -27.02 -4.89
C ASP A 773 23.42 -27.31 -5.69
N ALA A 774 23.34 -28.27 -6.63
CA ALA A 774 24.48 -28.75 -7.41
C ALA A 774 24.57 -28.09 -8.79
N PHE A 775 23.45 -28.02 -9.50
CA PHE A 775 23.47 -27.69 -10.93
C PHE A 775 22.45 -26.61 -11.33
N PHE A 776 22.79 -25.95 -12.41
CA PHE A 776 21.93 -25.00 -13.11
C PHE A 776 21.92 -25.40 -14.59
N LEU A 777 20.76 -25.90 -15.07
CA LEU A 777 20.56 -26.31 -16.44
C LEU A 777 19.99 -25.17 -17.27
N LYS A 778 20.67 -24.82 -18.36
CA LYS A 778 20.25 -23.83 -19.35
C LYS A 778 20.00 -24.51 -20.69
N LEU A 779 18.73 -24.52 -21.15
CA LEU A 779 18.36 -25.05 -22.46
C LEU A 779 18.24 -23.92 -23.47
N PHE A 780 18.91 -24.03 -24.60
CA PHE A 780 18.81 -23.05 -25.68
C PHE A 780 17.60 -23.38 -26.54
N ARG A 781 16.67 -22.44 -26.61
CA ARG A 781 15.40 -22.61 -27.34
C ARG A 781 15.50 -22.29 -28.80
N ARG A 782 16.22 -21.26 -29.17
CA ARG A 782 16.55 -20.92 -30.56
C ARG A 782 17.97 -21.41 -30.87
N LEU A 783 18.09 -22.30 -31.82
CA LEU A 783 19.37 -22.93 -32.14
C LEU A 783 20.19 -22.04 -33.06
N ALA A 784 21.46 -21.82 -32.73
CA ALA A 784 22.48 -21.19 -33.56
C ALA A 784 23.65 -22.14 -33.74
N ALA A 785 24.26 -22.12 -34.92
CA ALA A 785 25.40 -23.02 -35.21
C ALA A 785 26.66 -22.64 -34.43
N ASP A 786 26.82 -21.37 -34.04
CA ASP A 786 27.91 -20.92 -33.19
C ASP A 786 27.37 -20.49 -31.83
N SER A 787 27.92 -21.06 -30.75
CA SER A 787 27.55 -20.71 -29.34
C SER A 787 28.79 -20.19 -28.61
N PRO A 788 29.15 -18.91 -28.78
CA PRO A 788 30.30 -18.32 -28.08
C PRO A 788 30.25 -18.50 -26.54
N ALA A 789 29.03 -18.57 -25.97
CA ALA A 789 28.83 -18.78 -24.56
C ALA A 789 29.40 -20.14 -24.09
N VAL A 790 29.24 -21.18 -24.88
CA VAL A 790 29.76 -22.53 -24.56
C VAL A 790 31.27 -22.59 -24.68
N ASP A 791 31.85 -22.00 -25.75
CA ASP A 791 33.28 -21.95 -25.96
C ASP A 791 33.98 -21.20 -24.82
N LEU A 792 33.44 -20.05 -24.45
CA LEU A 792 33.94 -19.24 -23.34
C LEU A 792 33.77 -19.95 -21.98
N ALA A 793 32.64 -20.55 -21.70
CA ALA A 793 32.42 -21.28 -20.46
C ALA A 793 33.37 -22.49 -20.34
N ARG A 794 33.61 -23.20 -21.44
CA ARG A 794 34.56 -24.33 -21.49
C ARG A 794 35.98 -23.84 -21.25
N TYR A 795 36.44 -22.80 -21.98
CA TYR A 795 37.75 -22.17 -21.74
C TYR A 795 37.97 -21.71 -20.32
N LEU A 796 37.01 -20.97 -19.77
CA LEU A 796 37.09 -20.45 -18.40
C LEU A 796 37.14 -21.56 -17.34
N THR A 797 36.48 -22.72 -17.62
CA THR A 797 36.46 -23.85 -16.68
C THR A 797 37.68 -24.73 -16.84
N GLU A 798 38.00 -25.21 -18.07
CA GLU A 798 38.93 -26.30 -18.30
C GLU A 798 40.36 -25.85 -18.60
N VAL A 799 40.53 -24.64 -19.12
CA VAL A 799 41.86 -24.11 -19.51
C VAL A 799 42.31 -23.03 -18.53
N ALA A 800 41.48 -22.00 -18.34
CA ALA A 800 41.86 -20.83 -17.55
C ALA A 800 41.57 -21.02 -16.03
N HIS A 801 40.76 -21.98 -15.66
CA HIS A 801 40.34 -22.25 -14.27
C HIS A 801 39.92 -20.99 -13.52
N PHE A 802 39.10 -20.14 -14.17
CA PHE A 802 38.71 -18.83 -13.62
C PHE A 802 37.64 -19.00 -12.55
N PRO A 803 37.90 -18.64 -11.28
CA PRO A 803 37.04 -19.02 -10.14
C PRO A 803 35.79 -18.15 -9.99
N ASN A 804 35.72 -17.02 -10.69
CA ASN A 804 34.64 -16.03 -10.57
C ASN A 804 33.61 -16.13 -11.70
N THR A 805 33.45 -17.33 -12.28
CA THR A 805 32.34 -17.72 -13.17
C THR A 805 31.78 -19.06 -12.71
N PRO A 806 30.48 -19.37 -12.99
CA PRO A 806 29.94 -20.71 -12.72
C PRO A 806 30.73 -21.75 -13.54
N PRO A 807 31.26 -22.82 -12.95
CA PRO A 807 31.96 -23.85 -13.70
C PRO A 807 31.03 -24.59 -14.66
N LEU A 808 31.46 -24.82 -15.87
CA LEU A 808 30.71 -25.63 -16.85
C LEU A 808 30.83 -27.09 -16.45
N ALA A 809 29.73 -27.78 -16.17
CA ALA A 809 29.66 -29.17 -15.80
C ALA A 809 29.47 -30.11 -17.04
N GLY A 810 28.82 -29.60 -18.07
CA GLY A 810 28.63 -30.37 -19.30
C GLY A 810 27.77 -29.67 -20.32
N ILE A 811 27.70 -30.26 -21.50
CA ILE A 811 26.96 -29.73 -22.66
C ILE A 811 26.19 -30.82 -23.38
N ILE A 812 25.12 -30.44 -24.07
CA ILE A 812 24.40 -31.26 -25.02
C ILE A 812 24.43 -30.56 -26.38
N GLU A 813 24.97 -31.26 -27.37
CA GLU A 813 25.14 -30.77 -28.74
C GLU A 813 24.39 -31.69 -29.72
N TYR A 814 23.75 -31.08 -30.74
CA TYR A 814 23.14 -31.76 -31.86
C TYR A 814 23.95 -31.51 -33.09
N GLN A 815 24.36 -32.58 -33.80
CA GLN A 815 25.13 -32.51 -35.03
C GLN A 815 24.42 -33.26 -36.18
N ARG A 816 24.19 -32.56 -37.27
CA ARG A 816 23.62 -33.12 -38.51
C ARG A 816 24.72 -33.38 -39.52
N GLY A 817 25.06 -34.67 -39.79
CA GLY A 817 26.13 -35.04 -40.68
C GLY A 817 27.48 -34.42 -40.28
N THR A 818 28.11 -33.68 -41.19
CA THR A 818 29.39 -32.97 -40.98
C THR A 818 29.25 -31.49 -40.70
N ALA A 819 28.03 -31.00 -40.47
CA ALA A 819 27.79 -29.60 -40.16
C ALA A 819 28.30 -29.23 -38.76
N ALA A 820 28.48 -27.92 -38.53
CA ALA A 820 28.80 -27.42 -37.20
C ALA A 820 27.70 -27.81 -36.19
N PRO A 821 28.04 -28.20 -34.95
CA PRO A 821 27.05 -28.62 -33.96
C PRO A 821 26.21 -27.46 -33.46
N TYR A 822 24.96 -27.73 -33.12
CA TYR A 822 24.06 -26.82 -32.39
C TYR A 822 24.09 -27.16 -30.93
N THR A 823 24.27 -26.19 -30.05
CA THR A 823 24.14 -26.41 -28.62
C THR A 823 22.65 -26.45 -28.22
N LEU A 824 22.23 -27.57 -27.63
CA LEU A 824 20.89 -27.76 -27.09
C LEU A 824 20.78 -27.35 -25.63
N ALA A 825 21.81 -27.68 -24.84
CA ALA A 825 21.82 -27.34 -23.40
C ALA A 825 23.25 -27.19 -22.86
N MET A 826 23.35 -26.44 -21.78
CA MET A 826 24.55 -26.23 -21.00
C MET A 826 24.22 -26.49 -19.53
N LEU A 827 25.01 -27.34 -18.86
CA LEU A 827 24.92 -27.63 -17.44
C LEU A 827 26.04 -26.88 -16.71
N GLN A 828 25.72 -26.06 -15.72
CA GLN A 828 26.69 -25.30 -14.94
C GLN A 828 26.57 -25.68 -13.45
N GLY A 829 27.62 -25.47 -12.68
CA GLY A 829 27.55 -25.54 -11.22
C GLY A 829 26.65 -24.43 -10.67
N PHE A 830 25.78 -24.78 -9.74
CA PHE A 830 24.95 -23.79 -9.04
C PHE A 830 25.81 -22.92 -8.14
N VAL A 831 25.62 -21.61 -8.20
CA VAL A 831 26.32 -20.64 -7.35
C VAL A 831 25.41 -20.18 -6.23
N HIS A 832 25.70 -20.59 -5.00
CA HIS A 832 25.05 -20.04 -3.82
C HIS A 832 25.35 -18.55 -3.73
N ASN A 833 24.34 -17.70 -3.75
CA ASN A 833 24.48 -16.26 -3.80
C ASN A 833 23.49 -15.54 -2.89
N GLN A 834 23.75 -14.26 -2.66
CA GLN A 834 22.95 -13.33 -1.85
C GLN A 834 22.08 -12.41 -2.72
N GLY A 835 21.79 -12.80 -3.95
CA GLY A 835 21.11 -12.01 -4.96
C GLY A 835 22.06 -11.49 -6.04
N ASP A 836 21.50 -10.84 -7.05
CA ASP A 836 22.29 -10.23 -8.12
C ASP A 836 22.74 -8.80 -7.75
N GLY A 837 23.67 -8.26 -8.52
CA GLY A 837 24.24 -6.93 -8.28
C GLY A 837 23.22 -5.80 -8.50
N TRP A 838 22.18 -6.02 -9.29
CA TRP A 838 21.11 -5.05 -9.50
C TRP A 838 20.25 -4.90 -8.24
N ASP A 839 19.74 -6.00 -7.72
CA ASP A 839 18.90 -5.99 -6.52
C ASP A 839 19.69 -5.49 -5.32
N TYR A 840 20.97 -5.88 -5.20
CA TYR A 840 21.86 -5.32 -4.18
C TYR A 840 22.01 -3.80 -4.28
N THR A 841 22.19 -3.28 -5.51
CA THR A 841 22.32 -1.83 -5.77
C THR A 841 21.03 -1.09 -5.44
N VAL A 842 19.89 -1.60 -5.91
CA VAL A 842 18.57 -0.99 -5.64
C VAL A 842 18.29 -0.96 -4.14
N ASN A 843 18.52 -2.07 -3.44
CA ASN A 843 18.34 -2.15 -1.99
C ASN A 843 19.27 -1.21 -1.21
N HIS A 844 20.51 -1.02 -1.68
CA HIS A 844 21.43 -0.03 -1.12
C HIS A 844 20.90 1.40 -1.31
N LEU A 845 20.45 1.74 -2.51
CA LEU A 845 19.92 3.07 -2.83
C LEU A 845 18.62 3.36 -2.06
N VAL A 846 17.71 2.38 -1.95
CA VAL A 846 16.47 2.52 -1.17
C VAL A 846 16.81 2.84 0.28
N ARG A 847 17.67 2.04 0.93
CA ARG A 847 18.12 2.29 2.32
C ARG A 847 18.77 3.67 2.47
N PHE A 848 19.66 4.04 1.55
CA PHE A 848 20.30 5.35 1.55
C PHE A 848 19.28 6.49 1.46
N LEU A 849 18.27 6.38 0.60
CA LEU A 849 17.22 7.39 0.46
C LEU A 849 16.33 7.45 1.71
N GLU A 850 15.97 6.31 2.29
CA GLU A 850 15.22 6.25 3.55
C GLU A 850 15.99 6.90 4.71
N GLU A 851 17.30 6.64 4.82
CA GLU A 851 18.16 7.30 5.81
C GLU A 851 18.25 8.82 5.58
N ARG A 852 18.22 9.29 4.32
CA ARG A 852 18.26 10.74 4.01
C ARG A 852 16.95 11.46 4.35
N VAL A 853 15.84 10.76 4.38
CA VAL A 853 14.55 11.32 4.86
C VAL A 853 14.63 11.59 6.37
N THR A 854 15.30 10.73 7.13
CA THR A 854 15.42 10.85 8.59
C THR A 854 16.61 11.70 9.04
N GLN A 855 17.71 11.67 8.28
CA GLN A 855 18.95 12.42 8.55
C GLN A 855 19.41 13.14 7.26
N PRO A 856 19.07 14.42 7.06
CA PRO A 856 19.37 15.15 5.83
C PRO A 856 20.87 15.27 5.49
N ALA A 857 21.76 15.27 6.48
CA ALA A 857 23.21 15.33 6.27
C ALA A 857 23.76 13.91 6.03
N ALA A 858 24.35 13.67 4.84
CA ALA A 858 25.02 12.41 4.56
C ALA A 858 26.37 12.32 5.29
N PRO A 859 26.71 11.20 5.94
CA PRO A 859 28.07 10.94 6.36
C PRO A 859 29.03 10.99 5.15
N ALA A 860 30.26 11.42 5.36
CA ALA A 860 31.28 11.52 4.29
C ALA A 860 31.53 10.15 3.60
N ASP A 861 31.22 9.04 4.28
CA ASP A 861 31.41 7.66 3.82
C ASP A 861 30.09 6.87 3.65
N ALA A 862 28.99 7.54 3.32
CA ALA A 862 27.68 6.91 3.17
C ALA A 862 27.63 5.76 2.16
N HIS A 863 28.55 5.70 1.21
CA HIS A 863 28.64 4.67 0.18
C HIS A 863 29.90 3.80 0.28
N GLY A 864 30.70 3.92 1.35
CA GLY A 864 32.01 3.29 1.45
C GLY A 864 32.02 1.79 1.22
N LEU A 865 31.11 1.06 1.88
CA LEU A 865 30.98 -0.39 1.69
C LEU A 865 30.52 -0.74 0.27
N TYR A 866 29.53 -0.01 -0.26
CA TYR A 866 29.03 -0.22 -1.62
C TYR A 866 30.12 0.01 -2.66
N LEU A 867 30.86 1.12 -2.56
CA LEU A 867 31.95 1.45 -3.47
C LEU A 867 33.11 0.46 -3.37
N SER A 868 33.40 -0.04 -2.17
CA SER A 868 34.39 -1.11 -1.98
C SER A 868 34.01 -2.39 -2.73
N LEU A 869 32.74 -2.79 -2.66
CA LEU A 869 32.23 -3.94 -3.43
C LEU A 869 32.26 -3.69 -4.93
N MET A 870 31.86 -2.49 -5.40
CA MET A 870 31.97 -2.13 -6.82
C MET A 870 33.43 -2.12 -7.29
N GLY A 871 34.38 -1.75 -6.45
CA GLY A 871 35.81 -1.88 -6.69
C GLY A 871 36.25 -3.36 -6.89
N ARG A 872 35.71 -4.28 -6.10
CA ARG A 872 35.92 -5.73 -6.31
C ARG A 872 35.34 -6.21 -7.62
N LEU A 873 34.09 -5.78 -7.98
CA LEU A 873 33.50 -6.11 -9.28
C LEU A 873 34.38 -5.64 -10.43
N ALA A 874 34.90 -4.41 -10.37
CA ALA A 874 35.82 -3.90 -11.37
C ALA A 874 37.11 -4.74 -11.46
N THR A 875 37.64 -5.18 -10.32
CA THR A 875 38.81 -6.08 -10.28
C THR A 875 38.49 -7.42 -10.95
N ARG A 876 37.34 -8.06 -10.64
CA ARG A 876 36.95 -9.34 -11.24
C ARG A 876 36.74 -9.21 -12.76
N THR A 877 36.14 -8.08 -13.18
CA THR A 877 35.97 -7.77 -14.61
C THR A 877 37.33 -7.62 -15.31
N ALA A 878 38.27 -6.92 -14.71
CA ALA A 878 39.63 -6.76 -15.26
C ALA A 878 40.37 -8.11 -15.33
N GLN A 879 40.23 -8.97 -14.32
CA GLN A 879 40.80 -10.31 -14.32
C GLN A 879 40.20 -11.19 -15.41
N LEU A 880 38.86 -11.15 -15.61
CA LEU A 880 38.18 -11.82 -16.72
C LEU A 880 38.76 -11.38 -18.07
N HIS A 881 38.87 -10.06 -18.28
CA HIS A 881 39.43 -9.52 -19.51
C HIS A 881 40.89 -9.95 -19.71
N GLY A 882 41.71 -9.97 -18.63
CA GLY A 882 43.09 -10.46 -18.67
C GLY A 882 43.20 -11.92 -19.10
N VAL A 883 42.34 -12.77 -18.55
CA VAL A 883 42.26 -14.20 -18.91
C VAL A 883 41.85 -14.37 -20.38
N LEU A 884 40.82 -13.64 -20.83
CA LEU A 884 40.38 -13.69 -22.25
C LEU A 884 41.40 -13.12 -23.23
N ALA A 885 42.20 -12.15 -22.81
CA ALA A 885 43.30 -11.62 -23.60
C ALA A 885 44.51 -12.57 -23.74
N ALA A 886 44.59 -13.58 -22.89
CA ALA A 886 45.61 -14.61 -22.94
C ALA A 886 45.19 -15.91 -23.66
N ALA A 887 43.95 -15.95 -24.20
CA ALA A 887 43.40 -17.13 -24.82
C ALA A 887 44.18 -17.53 -26.07
N THR A 888 44.42 -18.83 -26.23
CA THR A 888 45.17 -19.45 -27.34
C THR A 888 44.30 -20.34 -28.25
N GLU A 889 43.04 -20.62 -27.81
CA GLU A 889 42.11 -21.44 -28.56
C GLU A 889 41.65 -20.74 -29.86
N PRO A 890 41.51 -21.48 -30.98
CA PRO A 890 41.27 -20.90 -32.29
C PRO A 890 40.13 -19.89 -32.40
N ASN A 891 39.03 -20.11 -31.63
CA ASN A 891 37.85 -19.26 -31.65
C ASN A 891 37.94 -18.06 -30.65
N LEU A 892 38.97 -18.01 -29.80
CA LEU A 892 39.11 -17.05 -28.72
C LEU A 892 40.39 -16.20 -28.84
N VAL A 893 41.30 -16.56 -29.71
CA VAL A 893 42.59 -15.85 -29.92
C VAL A 893 42.35 -14.37 -30.12
N PRO A 894 43.06 -13.51 -29.37
CA PRO A 894 43.01 -12.07 -29.58
C PRO A 894 43.48 -11.67 -30.96
N GLU A 895 42.75 -10.80 -31.59
CA GLU A 895 43.06 -10.32 -32.96
C GLU A 895 43.49 -8.85 -32.95
N PRO A 896 44.38 -8.42 -33.83
CA PRO A 896 44.70 -7.00 -33.98
C PRO A 896 43.43 -6.21 -34.39
N LEU A 897 43.24 -5.08 -33.74
CA LEU A 897 42.16 -4.15 -34.09
C LEU A 897 42.49 -3.47 -35.42
N THR A 898 41.58 -3.60 -36.40
CA THR A 898 41.74 -3.02 -37.74
C THR A 898 40.85 -1.77 -37.94
N PRO A 899 41.21 -0.88 -38.88
CA PRO A 899 40.36 0.23 -39.27
C PRO A 899 38.96 -0.20 -39.73
N SER A 900 38.82 -1.37 -40.34
CA SER A 900 37.54 -1.94 -40.76
C SER A 900 36.66 -2.34 -39.61
N ASP A 901 37.24 -2.81 -38.49
CA ASP A 901 36.49 -3.10 -37.27
C ASP A 901 35.88 -1.83 -36.70
N VAL A 902 36.68 -0.77 -36.59
CA VAL A 902 36.21 0.52 -36.06
C VAL A 902 35.10 1.08 -36.93
N GLU A 903 35.20 0.98 -38.24
CA GLU A 903 34.17 1.45 -39.18
C GLU A 903 32.89 0.59 -39.09
N ALA A 904 33.02 -0.72 -38.93
CA ALA A 904 31.89 -1.61 -38.69
C ALA A 904 31.14 -1.23 -37.41
N TRP A 905 31.84 -0.96 -36.28
CA TRP A 905 31.26 -0.52 -35.04
C TRP A 905 30.58 0.87 -35.14
N ARG A 906 31.21 1.82 -35.84
CA ARG A 906 30.60 3.12 -36.14
C ARG A 906 29.31 2.99 -36.92
N ARG A 907 29.27 2.12 -37.94
CA ARG A 907 28.10 1.85 -38.73
C ARG A 907 26.97 1.24 -37.91
N LEU A 908 27.27 0.24 -37.08
CA LEU A 908 26.31 -0.37 -36.15
C LEU A 908 25.72 0.67 -35.16
N THR A 909 26.60 1.44 -34.53
CA THR A 909 26.19 2.48 -33.59
C THR A 909 25.30 3.54 -34.24
N ARG A 910 25.67 3.95 -35.49
CA ARG A 910 24.90 4.92 -36.26
C ARG A 910 23.52 4.38 -36.65
N THR A 911 23.45 3.11 -37.04
CA THR A 911 22.19 2.44 -37.38
C THR A 911 21.29 2.35 -36.15
N ALA A 912 21.82 1.89 -35.05
CA ALA A 912 21.08 1.78 -33.77
C ALA A 912 20.57 3.16 -33.26
N LEU A 913 21.46 4.18 -33.28
CA LEU A 913 21.09 5.54 -32.90
C LEU A 913 20.00 6.12 -33.82
N THR A 914 20.09 5.86 -35.14
CA THR A 914 19.08 6.31 -36.10
C THR A 914 17.72 5.67 -35.84
N ALA A 915 17.69 4.36 -35.57
CA ALA A 915 16.48 3.64 -35.24
C ALA A 915 15.86 4.11 -33.91
N ALA A 916 16.69 4.32 -32.90
CA ALA A 916 16.24 4.82 -31.59
C ALA A 916 15.64 6.23 -31.70
N LEU A 917 16.30 7.15 -32.42
CA LEU A 917 15.80 8.51 -32.63
C LEU A 917 14.51 8.53 -33.47
N LYS A 918 14.37 7.61 -34.43
CA LYS A 918 13.12 7.46 -35.18
C LYS A 918 11.98 6.99 -34.27
N MET A 919 12.21 5.94 -33.51
CA MET A 919 11.21 5.42 -32.55
C MET A 919 10.80 6.48 -31.51
N LEU A 920 11.77 7.24 -31.01
CA LEU A 920 11.50 8.35 -30.09
C LEU A 920 10.60 9.41 -30.72
N ALA A 921 10.86 9.77 -31.96
CA ALA A 921 10.04 10.72 -32.71
C ALA A 921 8.60 10.23 -32.92
N GLU A 922 8.43 8.95 -33.25
CA GLU A 922 7.13 8.30 -33.47
C GLU A 922 6.29 8.21 -32.19
N ARG A 923 6.94 8.10 -31.03
CA ARG A 923 6.27 7.93 -29.73
C ARG A 923 6.19 9.20 -28.88
N MET A 924 6.60 10.33 -29.41
CA MET A 924 6.62 11.62 -28.69
C MET A 924 5.30 11.98 -28.02
N ALA A 925 4.17 11.74 -28.69
CA ALA A 925 2.84 12.04 -28.22
C ALA A 925 2.39 11.16 -27.01
N GLN A 926 3.08 10.06 -26.76
CA GLN A 926 2.78 9.11 -25.69
C GLN A 926 3.59 9.41 -24.40
N LEU A 927 4.52 10.36 -24.44
CA LEU A 927 5.41 10.67 -23.32
C LEU A 927 4.79 11.68 -22.36
N ALA A 928 5.07 11.50 -21.07
CA ALA A 928 4.74 12.50 -20.05
C ALA A 928 5.42 13.85 -20.35
N PRO A 929 4.85 15.02 -19.95
CA PRO A 929 5.32 16.35 -20.35
C PRO A 929 6.81 16.62 -20.14
N ARG A 930 7.38 16.16 -19.01
CA ARG A 930 8.81 16.30 -18.71
C ARG A 930 9.68 15.43 -19.62
N ALA A 931 9.25 14.20 -19.89
CA ALA A 931 9.94 13.28 -20.78
C ALA A 931 9.86 13.76 -22.24
N ALA A 932 8.71 14.27 -22.66
CA ALA A 932 8.52 14.86 -23.99
C ALA A 932 9.46 16.07 -24.23
N ALA A 933 9.64 16.95 -23.24
CA ALA A 933 10.59 18.07 -23.33
C ALA A 933 12.05 17.60 -23.51
N SER A 934 12.45 16.58 -22.74
CA SER A 934 13.79 15.97 -22.87
C SER A 934 13.98 15.28 -24.21
N ALA A 935 12.97 14.55 -24.70
CA ALA A 935 12.96 13.89 -25.98
C ALA A 935 13.06 14.90 -27.14
N ALA A 936 12.31 16.01 -27.08
CA ALA A 936 12.39 17.09 -28.07
C ALA A 936 13.80 17.69 -28.13
N ASN A 937 14.45 17.88 -26.99
CA ASN A 937 15.84 18.38 -26.93
C ASN A 937 16.84 17.40 -27.56
N LEU A 938 16.68 16.08 -27.32
CA LEU A 938 17.48 15.05 -27.98
C LEU A 938 17.26 15.03 -29.49
N LEU A 939 16.01 15.09 -29.95
CA LEU A 939 15.67 15.10 -31.37
C LEU A 939 16.19 16.35 -32.09
N ALA A 940 16.15 17.53 -31.45
CA ALA A 940 16.74 18.76 -31.97
C ALA A 940 18.27 18.62 -32.17
N ARG A 941 18.94 17.78 -31.37
CA ARG A 941 20.38 17.52 -31.45
C ARG A 941 20.74 16.32 -32.34
N ARG A 942 19.76 15.74 -33.06
CA ARG A 942 19.93 14.53 -33.90
C ARG A 942 21.15 14.59 -34.83
N THR A 943 21.29 15.69 -35.55
CA THR A 943 22.41 15.85 -36.52
C THR A 943 23.77 15.88 -35.83
N THR A 944 23.83 16.51 -34.64
CA THR A 944 25.06 16.58 -33.84
C THR A 944 25.42 15.22 -33.27
N LEU A 945 24.44 14.49 -32.76
CA LEU A 945 24.64 13.14 -32.22
C LEU A 945 25.09 12.16 -33.32
N LEU A 946 24.46 12.14 -34.46
CA LEU A 946 24.88 11.30 -35.58
C LEU A 946 26.25 11.66 -36.14
N ARG A 947 26.64 12.93 -36.07
CA ARG A 947 27.96 13.42 -36.46
C ARG A 947 29.05 13.02 -35.47
N SER A 948 28.74 13.07 -34.16
CA SER A 948 29.68 12.66 -33.12
C SER A 948 30.08 11.17 -33.20
N VAL A 949 29.19 10.30 -33.67
CA VAL A 949 29.52 8.89 -33.94
C VAL A 949 30.55 8.72 -35.05
N GLY A 950 30.61 9.67 -35.99
CA GLY A 950 31.61 9.69 -37.08
C GLY A 950 32.92 10.42 -36.76
N ALA A 951 32.94 11.24 -35.71
CA ALA A 951 34.09 12.10 -35.35
C ALA A 951 35.11 11.35 -34.50
N GLY A 952 35.82 10.41 -35.06
CA GLY A 952 36.91 9.70 -34.38
C GLY A 952 38.26 10.01 -35.02
N SER A 953 39.36 9.83 -34.24
CA SER A 953 40.75 10.00 -34.72
C SER A 953 41.01 9.27 -36.03
N SER A 954 41.71 9.93 -36.98
CA SER A 954 42.23 9.33 -38.19
C SER A 954 43.46 8.46 -37.94
N ALA A 955 43.93 8.32 -36.70
CA ALA A 955 45.06 7.48 -36.34
C ALA A 955 44.68 6.00 -36.46
N ALA A 956 45.56 5.16 -37.01
CA ALA A 956 45.37 3.72 -37.04
C ALA A 956 45.10 3.18 -35.62
N PRO A 957 44.06 2.38 -35.42
CA PRO A 957 43.78 1.87 -34.09
C PRO A 957 44.91 0.97 -33.62
N ARG A 958 45.35 1.16 -32.37
CA ARG A 958 46.37 0.32 -31.75
C ARG A 958 45.70 -0.48 -30.62
N GLY A 959 45.82 -1.82 -30.66
CA GLY A 959 45.28 -2.69 -29.61
C GLY A 959 44.83 -4.04 -30.19
N LEU A 960 44.40 -4.88 -29.27
CA LEU A 960 43.82 -6.19 -29.60
C LEU A 960 42.30 -6.14 -29.33
N LYS A 961 41.53 -6.75 -30.17
CA LYS A 961 40.14 -7.09 -29.85
C LYS A 961 40.13 -8.50 -29.24
N ILE A 962 39.42 -8.63 -28.14
CA ILE A 962 39.26 -9.89 -27.42
C ILE A 962 37.77 -10.24 -27.35
N ARG A 963 37.48 -11.50 -27.10
CA ARG A 963 36.11 -11.84 -26.66
C ARG A 963 35.83 -11.16 -25.34
N CYS A 964 34.61 -10.74 -25.16
CA CYS A 964 34.15 -10.14 -23.91
C CYS A 964 32.80 -10.74 -23.52
N HIS A 965 32.25 -10.31 -22.40
CA HIS A 965 31.00 -10.83 -21.86
C HIS A 965 29.82 -10.74 -22.86
N GLY A 966 29.73 -9.71 -23.66
CA GLY A 966 28.68 -9.49 -24.62
C GLY A 966 27.44 -8.76 -24.13
N ASP A 967 26.97 -9.05 -22.92
CA ASP A 967 25.83 -8.41 -22.29
C ASP A 967 26.07 -8.19 -20.78
N PHE A 968 27.10 -7.38 -20.45
CA PHE A 968 27.55 -7.20 -19.09
C PHE A 968 26.76 -6.10 -18.37
N HIS A 969 25.97 -6.48 -17.37
CA HIS A 969 25.21 -5.57 -16.50
C HIS A 969 25.02 -6.18 -15.11
N LEU A 970 24.50 -5.40 -14.16
CA LEU A 970 24.44 -5.81 -12.75
C LEU A 970 23.58 -7.08 -12.48
N ARG A 971 22.62 -7.43 -13.35
CA ARG A 971 21.87 -8.69 -13.23
C ARG A 971 22.68 -9.92 -13.66
N GLN A 972 23.83 -9.72 -14.34
CA GLN A 972 24.75 -10.80 -14.76
C GLN A 972 25.90 -11.02 -13.78
N VAL A 973 25.79 -10.45 -12.57
CA VAL A 973 26.75 -10.64 -11.50
C VAL A 973 26.04 -11.04 -10.22
N LEU A 974 26.48 -12.16 -9.63
CA LEU A 974 25.92 -12.69 -8.39
C LEU A 974 26.82 -12.31 -7.21
N LEU A 975 26.24 -11.80 -6.13
CA LEU A 975 26.97 -11.50 -4.90
C LEU A 975 27.16 -12.79 -4.08
N ARG A 976 28.42 -13.14 -3.80
CA ARG A 976 28.78 -14.32 -3.01
C ARG A 976 29.88 -13.97 -1.99
N ARG A 977 29.55 -14.02 -0.69
CA ARG A 977 30.52 -13.80 0.40
C ARG A 977 31.37 -12.52 0.24
N ASN A 978 30.72 -11.38 -0.04
CA ASN A 978 31.35 -10.08 -0.32
C ASN A 978 32.28 -10.07 -1.56
N ASP A 979 32.07 -10.97 -2.52
CA ASP A 979 32.73 -11.01 -3.82
C ASP A 979 31.69 -11.28 -4.92
N PHE A 980 32.10 -11.17 -6.20
CA PHE A 980 31.19 -11.34 -7.32
C PHE A 980 31.54 -12.55 -8.18
N VAL A 981 30.51 -13.23 -8.65
CA VAL A 981 30.59 -14.26 -9.70
C VAL A 981 29.88 -13.73 -10.93
N ILE A 982 30.58 -13.72 -12.06
CA ILE A 982 30.10 -13.21 -13.34
C ILE A 982 29.41 -14.37 -14.09
N THR A 983 28.15 -14.20 -14.46
CA THR A 983 27.36 -15.23 -15.14
C THR A 983 27.17 -14.89 -16.62
N ASP A 984 26.70 -15.86 -17.43
CA ASP A 984 26.31 -15.69 -18.84
C ASP A 984 27.38 -15.04 -19.73
N VAL A 985 28.66 -15.32 -19.47
CA VAL A 985 29.76 -14.84 -20.30
C VAL A 985 29.62 -15.36 -21.74
N GLY A 986 29.62 -14.45 -22.71
CA GLY A 986 29.45 -14.79 -24.16
C GLY A 986 27.99 -14.93 -24.58
N ALA A 987 27.04 -14.60 -23.75
CA ALA A 987 25.66 -14.46 -24.17
C ALA A 987 25.57 -13.31 -25.16
N ALA A 988 25.45 -13.61 -26.43
CA ALA A 988 25.27 -12.59 -27.49
C ALA A 988 23.91 -11.92 -27.22
N GLY A 989 23.92 -10.69 -26.71
CA GLY A 989 22.79 -9.81 -26.84
C GLY A 989 22.47 -9.71 -28.32
N GLN A 990 21.25 -10.05 -28.73
CA GLN A 990 20.81 -9.74 -30.10
C GLN A 990 20.75 -8.20 -30.18
N SER A 991 21.80 -7.61 -30.75
CA SER A 991 21.77 -6.24 -31.25
C SER A 991 20.85 -6.12 -32.43
#